data_8043335ffe0da9c96fe4bee994e345f3
#
_entry.id   8043335ffe0da9c96fe4bee994e345f3
#
_cell.length_a   1.000
_cell.length_b   1.000
_cell.length_c   1.000
_cell.angle_alpha   90.00
_cell.angle_beta   90.00
_cell.angle_gamma   90.00
#
_symmetry.space_group_name_H-M   'P 1'
#
loop_
_entity.id
_entity.type
_entity.pdbx_description
1 polymer ?
#
loop_
_entity_poly.entity_id
_entity_poly.type
_entity_poly.pdbx_seq_one_letter_code
_entity_poly.pdbx_strand_id
1 'polypeptide(L)'
;MNNGAEPGTELFNTGPVSSECLGNLLRITLNADYFEDKYLSFFVVDQSGTAWELDEAMAAQCGYTVAYTTWRSIQLRASALSCHSHLQKDVFTITIQIKASHAPDMSNATTHLESASCHYGPWSHREITCENNYMEVSVRREVPQTIKDFLQDESQDWSLVFPEVKLQAKAEEASVWQIVFHQPEEKRALLVSNAWSAGYGLNTTDSRVLLRVPYTVAQVQLVEDQGITFSVLRSSIFYKYQWVILMVDTAVACPVDGVDYTNKTITWTVPKYIPPLSAGMTSFKDVLVEAGVDLHKLSAKEMASRKYVLLNELKAITMKIPIGAEGGYYKTSVSNGQLGIKYIINLFLEHQWEDNKWGLTKHTIIKEIETPFEQVEVAITSNLNLSAGLMNVTVGTFLPDAELVNLTIEGVVVAVPEAVQHGYLIHRTRYANGSKAYVIQVQLDATSVKKEYMREDMRAYILNVTLTFITYPSSETFVVPVIALSAVKDAVLPSARGVCDGRNLHLIITRGNVDQNWLPFISDWHLTQEAAQKYNYILRDNGTHLTISVPFLSPHVSYEGFHTSAIKASFYLTLKDDITLAQRRDFSVSCIFSPSELIQCLPNGTVIITAIKLVGGEDLDTALLVLRDRQCKPSLVTEKTATFKFNVNTCGTSRKFNSTTVAYENEVLYLRPGNDIPIYQLKFLCFYAVEQTADARYESKKNPPPTESYSEPYQESEYPVIKYLREALYFEVELLQPKDARLDLNLDDCWATNSQSHDSLPQWHILVHGCENNKDSYRMVFHKVNYSLRVKFPQHLKRFEVRMFTFVQGTSLFQEQLEASVLE
;
A
#
# COMPACT_ATOMS: atom_id res chain seq x y z
N MET A 1 28.25 -18.78 -57.86
CA MET A 1 29.26 -18.25 -56.92
C MET A 1 28.58 -17.28 -55.99
N ASN A 2 28.56 -17.65 -54.76
CA ASN A 2 27.97 -16.93 -53.64
C ASN A 2 28.65 -15.60 -53.39
N ASN A 3 27.87 -14.56 -53.15
CA ASN A 3 28.25 -13.52 -52.18
C ASN A 3 27.00 -13.17 -51.36
N GLY A 4 26.95 -13.76 -50.17
CA GLY A 4 26.08 -13.33 -49.10
C GLY A 4 26.63 -12.01 -48.55
N ALA A 5 25.78 -11.00 -48.49
CA ALA A 5 25.99 -9.83 -47.67
C ALA A 5 25.56 -10.16 -46.22
N GLU A 6 26.50 -10.14 -45.32
CA GLU A 6 26.25 -10.17 -43.88
C GLU A 6 25.48 -8.90 -43.48
N PRO A 7 24.59 -8.97 -42.54
CA PRO A 7 23.92 -7.78 -41.98
C PRO A 7 24.95 -7.00 -41.18
N GLY A 8 25.15 -5.73 -41.57
CA GLY A 8 26.02 -4.81 -40.90
C GLY A 8 25.69 -4.69 -39.41
N THR A 9 26.65 -5.01 -38.60
CA THR A 9 26.72 -4.61 -37.20
C THR A 9 26.61 -3.08 -37.12
N GLU A 10 25.49 -2.60 -36.56
CA GLU A 10 25.40 -1.19 -36.14
C GLU A 10 26.54 -0.91 -35.17
N LEU A 11 27.46 -0.07 -35.60
CA LEU A 11 28.45 0.55 -34.75
C LEU A 11 27.67 1.43 -33.75
N PHE A 12 27.58 1.00 -32.51
CA PHE A 12 27.13 1.84 -31.41
C PHE A 12 28.04 3.06 -31.37
N ASN A 13 27.50 4.21 -31.74
CA ASN A 13 28.16 5.50 -31.57
C ASN A 13 28.32 5.74 -30.07
N THR A 14 29.47 5.57 -29.50
CA THR A 14 29.77 5.64 -28.06
C THR A 14 29.86 7.07 -27.54
N GLY A 15 29.39 8.06 -28.30
CA GLY A 15 29.38 9.47 -27.90
C GLY A 15 28.21 9.81 -26.95
N PRO A 16 28.31 10.95 -26.24
CA PRO A 16 27.23 11.43 -25.38
C PRO A 16 25.98 11.87 -26.15
N VAL A 17 26.10 12.14 -27.44
CA VAL A 17 25.06 12.67 -28.31
C VAL A 17 25.12 11.97 -29.67
N SER A 18 23.95 11.61 -30.22
CA SER A 18 23.81 11.10 -31.58
C SER A 18 22.76 11.90 -32.35
N SER A 19 22.94 12.06 -33.65
CA SER A 19 22.02 12.77 -34.54
C SER A 19 21.56 11.91 -35.71
N GLU A 20 20.30 12.11 -36.13
CA GLU A 20 19.64 11.36 -37.19
C GLU A 20 18.70 12.26 -38.01
N CYS A 21 18.70 12.08 -39.32
CA CYS A 21 17.79 12.77 -40.22
C CYS A 21 16.54 11.95 -40.47
N LEU A 22 15.40 12.54 -40.19
CA LEU A 22 14.09 11.88 -40.32
C LEU A 22 13.20 12.72 -41.26
N GLY A 23 13.43 12.59 -42.55
CA GLY A 23 12.79 13.43 -43.55
C GLY A 23 13.15 14.89 -43.39
N ASN A 24 12.17 15.74 -43.12
CA ASN A 24 12.36 17.19 -42.89
C ASN A 24 12.50 17.55 -41.41
N LEU A 25 12.76 16.57 -40.56
CA LEU A 25 13.10 16.74 -39.16
C LEU A 25 14.51 16.22 -38.86
N LEU A 26 15.22 16.89 -37.99
CA LEU A 26 16.45 16.42 -37.39
C LEU A 26 16.16 15.98 -35.96
N ARG A 27 16.63 14.81 -35.60
CA ARG A 27 16.60 14.32 -34.24
C ARG A 27 17.98 14.25 -33.65
N ILE A 28 18.16 14.81 -32.47
CA ILE A 28 19.34 14.71 -31.64
C ILE A 28 18.97 13.96 -30.38
N THR A 29 19.60 12.83 -30.12
CA THR A 29 19.37 11.98 -28.96
C THR A 29 20.56 12.06 -28.01
N LEU A 30 20.27 12.36 -26.74
CA LEU A 30 21.23 12.38 -25.66
C LEU A 30 21.24 11.05 -24.92
N ASN A 31 22.45 10.50 -24.72
CA ASN A 31 22.63 9.28 -23.96
C ASN A 31 22.48 9.59 -22.45
N ALA A 32 21.47 9.02 -21.81
CA ALA A 32 21.17 9.27 -20.42
C ALA A 32 22.26 8.81 -19.46
N ASP A 33 22.98 7.73 -19.78
CA ASP A 33 24.03 7.23 -18.88
C ASP A 33 25.14 8.28 -18.68
N TYR A 34 25.33 9.18 -19.68
CA TYR A 34 26.29 10.29 -19.60
C TYR A 34 25.75 11.52 -18.86
N PHE A 35 24.43 11.72 -18.90
CA PHE A 35 23.75 12.88 -18.32
C PHE A 35 22.95 12.53 -17.06
N GLU A 36 23.15 11.32 -16.51
CA GLU A 36 22.51 10.90 -15.27
C GLU A 36 22.85 11.86 -14.13
N ASP A 37 21.87 12.22 -13.32
CA ASP A 37 21.96 13.14 -12.17
C ASP A 37 22.38 14.58 -12.52
N LYS A 38 22.18 15.03 -13.79
CA LYS A 38 22.48 16.39 -14.22
C LYS A 38 21.24 17.15 -14.65
N TYR A 39 21.21 18.42 -14.32
CA TYR A 39 20.27 19.38 -14.90
C TYR A 39 20.76 19.79 -16.26
N LEU A 40 19.84 19.89 -17.25
CA LEU A 40 20.17 20.20 -18.64
C LEU A 40 19.48 21.49 -19.08
N SER A 41 20.20 22.34 -19.81
CA SER A 41 19.66 23.49 -20.55
C SER A 41 20.11 23.42 -21.99
N PHE A 42 19.20 23.72 -22.91
CA PHE A 42 19.41 23.63 -24.35
C PHE A 42 19.49 25.02 -24.95
N PHE A 43 20.45 25.20 -25.85
CA PHE A 43 20.62 26.43 -26.60
C PHE A 43 20.81 26.08 -28.07
N VAL A 44 20.24 26.91 -28.95
CA VAL A 44 20.55 26.85 -30.39
C VAL A 44 21.58 27.95 -30.71
N VAL A 45 22.61 27.61 -31.48
CA VAL A 45 23.68 28.52 -31.84
C VAL A 45 23.48 28.97 -33.29
N ASP A 46 23.37 30.27 -33.48
CA ASP A 46 23.21 30.87 -34.81
C ASP A 46 24.53 30.96 -35.58
N GLN A 47 24.49 31.45 -36.83
CA GLN A 47 25.66 31.59 -37.67
C GLN A 47 26.69 32.59 -37.14
N SER A 48 26.30 33.51 -36.27
CA SER A 48 27.20 34.46 -35.62
C SER A 48 27.90 33.86 -34.39
N GLY A 49 27.53 32.66 -33.97
CA GLY A 49 27.99 32.00 -32.75
C GLY A 49 27.24 32.43 -31.50
N THR A 50 26.11 33.14 -31.62
CA THR A 50 25.29 33.56 -30.50
C THR A 50 24.42 32.36 -30.08
N ALA A 51 24.41 32.03 -28.79
CA ALA A 51 23.60 30.96 -28.23
C ALA A 51 22.27 31.54 -27.72
N TRP A 52 21.14 31.00 -28.22
CA TRP A 52 19.80 31.36 -27.85
C TRP A 52 19.20 30.23 -27.01
N GLU A 53 18.73 30.56 -25.82
CA GLU A 53 18.14 29.58 -24.94
C GLU A 53 16.80 29.05 -25.48
N LEU A 54 16.65 27.73 -25.51
CA LEU A 54 15.41 27.06 -25.91
C LEU A 54 14.49 26.88 -24.70
N ASP A 55 13.83 27.97 -24.29
CA ASP A 55 12.67 27.85 -23.39
C ASP A 55 11.45 27.27 -24.13
N GLU A 56 10.41 26.92 -23.42
CA GLU A 56 9.21 26.30 -23.97
C GLU A 56 8.56 27.15 -25.07
N ALA A 57 8.47 28.47 -24.87
CA ALA A 57 7.83 29.38 -25.81
C ALA A 57 8.67 29.55 -27.08
N MET A 58 9.97 29.75 -26.94
CA MET A 58 10.90 29.90 -28.08
C MET A 58 11.01 28.56 -28.84
N ALA A 59 11.08 27.44 -28.16
CA ALA A 59 11.12 26.11 -28.78
C ALA A 59 9.90 25.93 -29.70
N ALA A 60 8.70 26.17 -29.20
CA ALA A 60 7.45 26.03 -29.97
C ALA A 60 7.39 26.99 -31.16
N GLN A 61 7.79 28.26 -30.97
CA GLN A 61 7.81 29.27 -32.03
C GLN A 61 8.86 28.97 -33.12
N CYS A 62 10.01 28.49 -32.71
CA CYS A 62 11.14 28.26 -33.59
C CYS A 62 11.23 26.86 -34.21
N GLY A 63 10.34 25.94 -33.84
CA GLY A 63 10.27 24.61 -34.42
C GLY A 63 11.24 23.61 -33.79
N TYR A 64 11.39 23.69 -32.47
CA TYR A 64 12.13 22.73 -31.66
C TYR A 64 11.18 22.05 -30.68
N THR A 65 11.42 20.78 -30.44
CA THR A 65 10.68 19.99 -29.43
C THR A 65 11.67 19.20 -28.62
N VAL A 66 11.64 19.34 -27.30
CA VAL A 66 12.38 18.48 -26.38
C VAL A 66 11.44 17.43 -25.85
N ALA A 67 11.73 16.17 -26.09
CA ALA A 67 10.91 15.03 -25.69
C ALA A 67 11.74 14.00 -24.91
N TYR A 68 11.13 13.40 -23.90
CA TYR A 68 11.70 12.27 -23.18
C TYR A 68 11.15 11.00 -23.83
N THR A 69 12.02 10.18 -24.43
CA THR A 69 11.61 8.94 -25.14
C THR A 69 11.68 7.72 -24.26
N THR A 70 12.55 7.77 -23.29
CA THR A 70 12.60 6.85 -22.14
C THR A 70 13.19 7.67 -20.99
N TRP A 71 13.10 7.20 -19.75
CA TRP A 71 13.76 7.83 -18.62
C TRP A 71 15.30 7.84 -18.74
N ARG A 72 15.84 7.27 -19.84
CA ARG A 72 17.29 7.25 -20.18
C ARG A 72 17.63 7.97 -21.46
N SER A 73 16.68 8.59 -22.14
CA SER A 73 16.94 9.20 -23.44
C SER A 73 16.12 10.47 -23.62
N ILE A 74 16.82 11.57 -23.83
CA ILE A 74 16.23 12.86 -24.16
C ILE A 74 16.44 13.08 -25.65
N GLN A 75 15.38 13.42 -26.37
CA GLN A 75 15.43 13.76 -27.78
C GLN A 75 15.09 15.23 -27.96
N LEU A 76 15.92 15.91 -28.71
CA LEU A 76 15.61 17.20 -29.28
C LEU A 76 15.30 17.01 -30.77
N ARG A 77 14.09 17.37 -31.19
CA ARG A 77 13.65 17.37 -32.57
C ARG A 77 13.61 18.79 -33.08
N ALA A 78 14.12 18.99 -34.26
CA ALA A 78 14.15 20.30 -34.93
C ALA A 78 13.59 20.19 -36.36
N SER A 79 12.72 21.12 -36.72
CA SER A 79 12.23 21.24 -38.10
C SER A 79 13.35 21.74 -39.01
N ALA A 80 13.32 21.28 -40.28
CA ALA A 80 14.30 21.69 -41.31
C ALA A 80 14.41 23.21 -41.48
N LEU A 81 13.30 23.93 -41.26
CA LEU A 81 13.25 25.39 -41.33
C LEU A 81 13.09 26.03 -39.95
N SER A 82 13.70 25.44 -38.91
CA SER A 82 13.72 25.99 -37.56
C SER A 82 14.48 27.33 -37.53
N CYS A 83 14.20 28.14 -36.49
CA CYS A 83 14.98 29.38 -36.31
C CYS A 83 16.46 29.05 -36.10
N HIS A 84 17.32 29.95 -36.57
CA HIS A 84 18.78 29.83 -36.42
C HIS A 84 19.40 28.61 -37.13
N SER A 85 18.61 27.85 -37.91
CA SER A 85 19.16 26.82 -38.79
C SER A 85 19.92 27.49 -39.94
N HIS A 86 21.02 26.88 -40.33
CA HIS A 86 21.79 27.34 -41.51
C HIS A 86 21.36 26.52 -42.74
N LEU A 87 20.79 27.22 -43.71
CA LEU A 87 20.38 26.62 -44.98
C LEU A 87 21.40 26.91 -46.06
N GLN A 88 21.99 25.87 -46.66
CA GLN A 88 22.86 25.98 -47.80
C GLN A 88 22.39 25.02 -48.92
N LYS A 89 21.74 25.57 -49.94
CA LYS A 89 21.06 24.81 -50.99
C LYS A 89 19.99 23.88 -50.37
N ASP A 90 20.17 22.56 -50.50
CA ASP A 90 19.26 21.51 -50.02
C ASP A 90 19.73 20.91 -48.70
N VAL A 91 20.70 21.50 -48.01
CA VAL A 91 21.23 21.05 -46.73
C VAL A 91 20.88 22.07 -45.65
N PHE A 92 20.23 21.62 -44.59
CA PHE A 92 20.08 22.43 -43.38
C PHE A 92 20.97 21.89 -42.26
N THR A 93 21.58 22.80 -41.56
CA THR A 93 22.50 22.52 -40.43
C THR A 93 22.00 23.23 -39.21
N ILE A 94 21.91 22.49 -38.12
CA ILE A 94 21.53 22.99 -36.82
C ILE A 94 22.65 22.73 -35.83
N THR A 95 23.04 23.75 -35.08
CA THR A 95 24.04 23.65 -34.01
C THR A 95 23.36 23.86 -32.66
N ILE A 96 23.44 22.86 -31.79
CA ILE A 96 22.86 22.86 -30.44
C ILE A 96 23.98 22.86 -29.41
N GLN A 97 23.87 23.73 -28.44
CA GLN A 97 24.69 23.74 -27.24
C GLN A 97 23.93 23.22 -26.07
N ILE A 98 24.44 22.17 -25.41
CA ILE A 98 23.85 21.54 -24.25
C ILE A 98 24.73 21.90 -23.05
N LYS A 99 24.15 22.53 -22.04
CA LYS A 99 24.77 22.76 -20.73
C LYS A 99 24.29 21.74 -19.76
N ALA A 100 25.18 21.06 -19.03
CA ALA A 100 24.87 20.04 -18.04
C ALA A 100 25.57 20.35 -16.71
N SER A 101 24.80 20.41 -15.61
CA SER A 101 25.29 20.67 -14.26
C SER A 101 24.66 19.75 -13.24
N HIS A 102 25.36 19.46 -12.14
CA HIS A 102 24.80 18.77 -10.98
C HIS A 102 23.99 19.71 -10.07
N ALA A 103 24.07 21.02 -10.27
CA ALA A 103 23.35 22.02 -9.51
C ALA A 103 22.22 22.65 -10.34
N PRO A 104 21.03 22.89 -9.76
CA PRO A 104 19.89 23.44 -10.48
C PRO A 104 20.12 24.89 -10.97
N ASP A 105 21.03 25.63 -10.34
CA ASP A 105 21.45 26.98 -10.75
C ASP A 105 22.43 26.99 -11.92
N MET A 106 22.69 25.82 -12.52
CA MET A 106 23.66 25.63 -13.61
C MET A 106 25.08 26.07 -13.28
N SER A 107 25.44 26.17 -11.99
CA SER A 107 26.81 26.46 -11.56
C SER A 107 27.76 25.32 -11.99
N ASN A 108 28.94 25.68 -12.46
CA ASN A 108 29.92 24.73 -12.97
C ASN A 108 29.44 23.81 -14.11
N ALA A 109 28.53 24.30 -14.96
CA ALA A 109 28.02 23.51 -16.08
C ALA A 109 29.11 23.15 -17.09
N THR A 110 29.08 21.90 -17.51
CA THR A 110 29.84 21.43 -18.68
C THR A 110 29.08 21.76 -19.96
N THR A 111 29.77 22.17 -21.00
CA THR A 111 29.16 22.56 -22.28
C THR A 111 29.51 21.54 -23.34
N HIS A 112 28.47 21.00 -24.01
CA HIS A 112 28.61 20.13 -25.18
C HIS A 112 28.03 20.85 -26.39
N LEU A 113 28.77 20.89 -27.48
CA LEU A 113 28.35 21.49 -28.74
C LEU A 113 28.21 20.40 -29.79
N GLU A 114 27.01 20.29 -30.37
CA GLU A 114 26.69 19.33 -31.41
C GLU A 114 26.16 20.05 -32.63
N SER A 115 26.70 19.71 -33.80
CA SER A 115 26.26 20.25 -35.07
C SER A 115 25.90 19.12 -36.03
N ALA A 116 24.66 19.13 -36.51
CA ALA A 116 24.14 18.10 -37.38
C ALA A 116 23.57 18.72 -38.66
N SER A 117 23.80 18.04 -39.78
CA SER A 117 23.37 18.49 -41.10
C SER A 117 22.51 17.44 -41.75
N CYS A 118 21.38 17.86 -42.33
CA CYS A 118 20.46 16.96 -43.04
C CYS A 118 20.12 17.53 -44.42
N HIS A 119 19.97 16.62 -45.40
CA HIS A 119 19.37 16.99 -46.67
C HIS A 119 17.83 17.05 -46.55
N TYR A 120 17.26 18.05 -47.25
CA TYR A 120 15.80 18.05 -47.40
C TYR A 120 15.34 16.83 -48.12
N GLY A 121 14.29 16.19 -47.61
CA GLY A 121 13.55 15.20 -48.38
C GLY A 121 12.74 15.83 -49.52
N PRO A 122 12.16 15.05 -50.46
CA PRO A 122 11.31 15.59 -51.48
C PRO A 122 10.07 16.25 -50.84
N TRP A 123 9.90 17.56 -51.14
CA TRP A 123 8.80 18.33 -50.58
C TRP A 123 7.47 18.02 -51.30
N SER A 124 6.39 17.80 -50.56
CA SER A 124 5.05 17.81 -51.09
C SER A 124 4.58 19.27 -51.36
N HIS A 125 3.46 19.44 -52.11
CA HIS A 125 2.92 20.78 -52.34
C HIS A 125 2.53 21.48 -51.03
N ARG A 126 1.93 20.74 -50.11
CA ARG A 126 1.66 21.18 -48.74
C ARG A 126 2.15 20.11 -47.75
N GLU A 127 2.86 20.55 -46.74
CA GLU A 127 3.25 19.70 -45.61
C GLU A 127 2.72 20.30 -44.32
N ILE A 128 2.12 19.45 -43.49
CA ILE A 128 1.58 19.79 -42.18
C ILE A 128 2.25 18.87 -41.17
N THR A 129 2.80 19.48 -40.13
CA THR A 129 3.41 18.73 -39.03
C THR A 129 2.74 19.15 -37.72
N CYS A 130 2.23 18.17 -37.00
CA CYS A 130 1.69 18.30 -35.66
C CYS A 130 2.69 17.75 -34.66
N GLU A 131 3.41 18.62 -33.98
CA GLU A 131 4.31 18.29 -32.90
C GLU A 131 3.62 18.45 -31.55
N ASN A 132 4.27 18.02 -30.46
CA ASN A 132 3.68 18.09 -29.12
C ASN A 132 3.45 19.53 -28.64
N ASN A 133 4.28 20.48 -29.06
CA ASN A 133 4.23 21.88 -28.60
C ASN A 133 3.83 22.88 -29.68
N TYR A 134 3.85 22.51 -30.96
CA TYR A 134 3.46 23.39 -32.05
C TYR A 134 2.83 22.66 -33.23
N MET A 135 2.13 23.41 -34.07
CA MET A 135 1.65 23.04 -35.39
C MET A 135 2.47 23.79 -36.45
N GLU A 136 2.82 23.11 -37.54
CA GLU A 136 3.55 23.71 -38.66
C GLU A 136 2.82 23.41 -39.97
N VAL A 137 2.71 24.42 -40.82
CA VAL A 137 2.29 24.25 -42.19
C VAL A 137 3.27 24.89 -43.12
N SER A 138 3.72 24.13 -44.10
CA SER A 138 4.64 24.56 -45.17
C SER A 138 3.94 24.35 -46.50
N VAL A 139 3.81 25.43 -47.27
CA VAL A 139 3.16 25.41 -48.58
C VAL A 139 4.13 25.88 -49.67
N ARG A 140 3.98 25.33 -50.86
CA ARG A 140 4.81 25.73 -52.00
C ARG A 140 4.46 27.17 -52.37
N ARG A 141 5.54 27.96 -52.58
CA ARG A 141 5.40 29.33 -53.06
C ARG A 141 5.54 29.35 -54.58
N GLU A 142 4.45 29.51 -55.30
CA GLU A 142 4.44 29.56 -56.73
C GLU A 142 4.20 31.03 -57.19
N VAL A 143 5.10 31.53 -58.03
CA VAL A 143 4.87 32.72 -58.83
C VAL A 143 4.40 32.24 -60.21
N PRO A 144 3.19 32.53 -60.62
CA PRO A 144 2.71 32.13 -61.93
C PRO A 144 3.66 32.58 -63.06
N GLN A 145 3.91 31.70 -64.04
CA GLN A 145 4.87 31.96 -65.09
C GLN A 145 4.45 33.23 -65.90
N THR A 146 3.18 33.42 -66.09
CA THR A 146 2.64 34.61 -66.74
C THR A 146 3.03 35.93 -66.04
N ILE A 147 3.12 35.89 -64.71
CA ILE A 147 3.58 37.06 -63.89
C ILE A 147 5.11 37.23 -64.04
N LYS A 148 5.82 36.13 -64.07
CA LYS A 148 7.29 36.18 -64.25
C LYS A 148 7.66 36.74 -65.65
N ASP A 149 6.96 36.26 -66.69
CA ASP A 149 7.12 36.73 -68.05
C ASP A 149 6.78 38.21 -68.19
N PHE A 150 5.60 38.63 -67.60
CA PHE A 150 5.18 40.00 -67.56
C PHE A 150 6.17 40.92 -66.84
N LEU A 151 6.67 40.53 -65.71
CA LEU A 151 7.61 41.34 -64.95
C LEU A 151 9.03 41.37 -65.59
N GLN A 152 9.41 40.38 -66.36
CA GLN A 152 10.63 40.42 -67.16
C GLN A 152 10.54 41.35 -68.32
N ASP A 153 9.42 41.39 -69.03
CA ASP A 153 9.17 42.31 -70.11
C ASP A 153 9.09 43.78 -69.63
N GLU A 154 8.33 44.07 -68.58
CA GLU A 154 8.30 45.44 -68.05
C GLU A 154 9.63 45.87 -67.39
N SER A 155 10.41 44.96 -66.85
CA SER A 155 11.70 45.35 -66.25
C SER A 155 12.73 45.80 -67.32
N GLN A 156 12.62 45.35 -68.54
CA GLN A 156 13.47 45.79 -69.66
C GLN A 156 13.12 47.22 -70.05
N ASP A 157 11.82 47.57 -70.14
CA ASP A 157 11.37 48.92 -70.53
C ASP A 157 11.65 49.96 -69.41
N TRP A 158 11.36 49.63 -68.18
CA TRP A 158 11.64 50.54 -67.05
C TRP A 158 13.11 50.75 -66.80
N SER A 159 13.93 49.74 -67.10
CA SER A 159 15.38 49.82 -66.94
C SER A 159 16.06 50.79 -67.90
N LEU A 160 15.37 51.11 -69.01
CA LEU A 160 15.81 52.16 -69.98
C LEU A 160 15.47 53.58 -69.49
N VAL A 161 14.37 53.74 -68.73
CA VAL A 161 13.88 55.05 -68.23
C VAL A 161 14.45 55.38 -66.86
N PHE A 162 14.64 54.35 -65.97
CA PHE A 162 15.15 54.53 -64.61
C PHE A 162 16.29 53.53 -64.35
N PRO A 163 17.55 53.90 -64.63
CA PRO A 163 18.67 53.00 -64.40
C PRO A 163 18.86 52.57 -62.94
N GLU A 164 18.30 53.36 -61.97
CA GLU A 164 18.34 53.00 -60.53
C GLU A 164 17.46 51.78 -60.18
N VAL A 165 16.45 51.50 -60.98
CA VAL A 165 15.62 50.32 -60.82
C VAL A 165 16.35 49.02 -61.05
N LYS A 166 17.45 49.06 -61.86
CA LYS A 166 18.35 47.94 -62.06
C LYS A 166 19.14 47.52 -60.83
N LEU A 167 19.34 48.45 -59.90
CA LEU A 167 20.03 48.19 -58.61
C LEU A 167 19.08 47.54 -57.59
N GLN A 168 17.75 47.87 -57.66
CA GLN A 168 16.73 47.22 -56.79
C GLN A 168 16.29 45.82 -57.29
N ALA A 169 16.41 45.57 -58.57
CA ALA A 169 16.06 44.27 -59.17
C ALA A 169 17.01 43.07 -58.73
N LYS A 170 18.04 43.36 -57.95
CA LYS A 170 18.85 42.29 -57.31
C LYS A 170 18.30 41.75 -56.01
N ALA A 171 17.25 42.34 -55.49
CA ALA A 171 16.52 41.77 -54.33
C ALA A 171 15.44 40.78 -54.83
N GLU A 172 15.88 39.65 -55.35
CA GLU A 172 14.95 38.54 -55.72
C GLU A 172 14.34 37.81 -54.54
N GLU A 173 14.40 38.37 -53.37
CA GLU A 173 13.78 37.78 -52.18
C GLU A 173 12.35 38.28 -52.00
N ALA A 174 11.41 37.43 -52.34
CA ALA A 174 10.00 37.62 -52.00
C ALA A 174 9.85 37.55 -50.48
N SER A 175 9.64 38.72 -49.88
CA SER A 175 9.47 38.83 -48.41
C SER A 175 8.00 38.71 -48.00
N VAL A 176 7.74 37.90 -47.01
CA VAL A 176 6.38 37.89 -46.36
C VAL A 176 6.18 39.25 -45.69
N TRP A 177 5.04 39.81 -45.95
CA TRP A 177 4.71 41.18 -45.46
C TRP A 177 3.62 41.19 -44.40
N GLN A 178 2.52 40.38 -44.62
CA GLN A 178 1.32 40.39 -43.78
C GLN A 178 0.73 39.01 -43.72
N ILE A 179 0.12 38.69 -42.58
CA ILE A 179 -0.68 37.51 -42.37
C ILE A 179 -2.10 37.96 -41.98
N VAL A 180 -3.08 37.32 -42.53
CA VAL A 180 -4.50 37.49 -42.14
C VAL A 180 -5.00 36.18 -41.58
N PHE A 181 -5.36 36.17 -40.33
CA PHE A 181 -5.97 35.02 -39.66
C PHE A 181 -7.49 35.05 -39.83
N HIS A 182 -8.05 33.93 -40.21
CA HIS A 182 -9.49 33.73 -40.44
C HIS A 182 -10.13 33.12 -39.22
N GLN A 183 -10.82 33.92 -38.44
CA GLN A 183 -11.65 33.45 -37.32
C GLN A 183 -13.13 33.47 -37.76
N PRO A 184 -14.06 32.76 -37.10
CA PRO A 184 -15.46 32.69 -37.49
C PRO A 184 -16.15 34.04 -37.49
N GLU A 185 -15.80 34.92 -36.55
CA GLU A 185 -16.46 36.23 -36.35
C GLU A 185 -15.67 37.39 -36.93
N GLU A 186 -14.34 37.26 -37.09
CA GLU A 186 -13.49 38.36 -37.60
C GLU A 186 -12.27 37.85 -38.37
N LYS A 187 -11.69 38.76 -39.16
CA LYS A 187 -10.41 38.55 -39.82
C LYS A 187 -9.40 39.48 -39.14
N ARG A 188 -8.36 38.90 -38.58
CA ARG A 188 -7.29 39.67 -37.92
C ARG A 188 -6.03 39.72 -38.78
N ALA A 189 -5.69 40.91 -39.23
CA ALA A 189 -4.44 41.12 -40.00
C ALA A 189 -3.30 41.52 -39.06
N LEU A 190 -2.14 40.89 -39.22
CA LEU A 190 -0.93 41.22 -38.52
C LEU A 190 0.22 41.45 -39.54
N LEU A 191 1.06 42.43 -39.29
CA LEU A 191 2.35 42.52 -39.95
C LEU A 191 3.29 41.41 -39.44
N VAL A 192 4.25 40.99 -40.25
CA VAL A 192 5.15 39.88 -39.91
C VAL A 192 5.89 40.14 -38.58
N SER A 193 6.34 41.36 -38.33
CA SER A 193 6.98 41.75 -37.08
C SER A 193 6.10 41.57 -35.87
N ASN A 194 4.81 41.96 -36.01
CA ASN A 194 3.83 41.84 -34.95
C ASN A 194 3.38 40.35 -34.73
N ALA A 195 3.33 39.56 -35.80
CA ALA A 195 3.07 38.14 -35.71
C ALA A 195 4.21 37.39 -34.93
N TRP A 196 5.45 37.75 -35.19
CA TRP A 196 6.60 37.21 -34.44
C TRP A 196 6.50 37.56 -32.93
N SER A 197 6.22 38.85 -32.64
CA SER A 197 6.03 39.26 -31.23
C SER A 197 4.82 38.63 -30.56
N ALA A 198 3.84 38.16 -31.34
CA ALA A 198 2.68 37.39 -30.85
C ALA A 198 2.90 35.89 -30.74
N GLY A 199 4.11 35.41 -30.96
CA GLY A 199 4.51 34.02 -30.78
C GLY A 199 4.40 33.14 -32.04
N TYR A 200 4.12 33.71 -33.22
CA TYR A 200 4.10 32.94 -34.47
C TYR A 200 5.49 32.83 -35.07
N GLY A 201 5.85 31.66 -35.55
CA GLY A 201 7.05 31.42 -36.31
C GLY A 201 6.77 31.50 -37.81
N LEU A 202 7.54 32.30 -38.53
CA LEU A 202 7.48 32.44 -39.94
C LEU A 202 8.85 32.22 -40.57
N ASN A 203 8.90 31.42 -41.63
CA ASN A 203 10.08 31.27 -42.45
C ASN A 203 9.70 31.19 -43.91
N THR A 204 10.58 31.71 -44.77
CA THR A 204 10.43 31.67 -46.22
C THR A 204 11.70 31.22 -46.87
N THR A 205 11.57 30.37 -47.86
CA THR A 205 12.64 30.03 -48.81
C THR A 205 12.25 30.43 -50.23
N ASP A 206 13.09 30.25 -51.19
CA ASP A 206 12.82 30.56 -52.59
C ASP A 206 11.57 29.83 -53.12
N SER A 207 11.25 28.65 -52.56
CA SER A 207 10.20 27.80 -53.06
C SER A 207 9.02 27.59 -52.07
N ARG A 208 9.16 28.03 -50.82
CA ARG A 208 8.19 27.70 -49.78
C ARG A 208 7.91 28.85 -48.80
N VAL A 209 6.73 28.84 -48.24
CA VAL A 209 6.33 29.65 -47.09
C VAL A 209 5.94 28.71 -45.97
N LEU A 210 6.49 28.96 -44.79
CA LEU A 210 6.23 28.16 -43.60
C LEU A 210 5.65 29.03 -42.48
N LEU A 211 4.61 28.53 -41.86
CA LEU A 211 4.01 29.14 -40.66
C LEU A 211 3.99 28.10 -39.53
N ARG A 212 4.57 28.51 -38.39
CA ARG A 212 4.48 27.76 -37.12
C ARG A 212 3.55 28.43 -36.15
N VAL A 213 2.83 27.62 -35.43
CA VAL A 213 1.78 28.05 -34.53
C VAL A 213 1.86 27.25 -33.25
N PRO A 214 2.34 27.82 -32.14
CA PRO A 214 2.18 27.22 -30.84
C PRO A 214 0.70 27.01 -30.50
N TYR A 215 0.36 25.93 -29.82
CA TYR A 215 -1.05 25.68 -29.45
C TYR A 215 -1.66 26.73 -28.52
N THR A 216 -0.84 27.52 -27.85
CA THR A 216 -1.25 28.50 -26.84
C THR A 216 -1.62 29.86 -27.40
N VAL A 217 -1.41 30.12 -28.71
CA VAL A 217 -1.70 31.44 -29.30
C VAL A 217 -3.22 31.66 -29.48
N ALA A 218 -3.64 32.89 -29.33
CA ALA A 218 -5.04 33.26 -29.20
C ALA A 218 -5.92 32.98 -30.45
N GLN A 219 -5.31 32.87 -31.65
CA GLN A 219 -6.06 32.66 -32.90
C GLN A 219 -6.29 31.18 -33.23
N VAL A 220 -5.74 30.26 -32.45
CA VAL A 220 -6.00 28.81 -32.59
C VAL A 220 -7.40 28.54 -32.09
N GLN A 221 -8.18 27.86 -32.91
CA GLN A 221 -9.55 27.47 -32.63
C GLN A 221 -9.65 25.98 -32.38
N LEU A 222 -10.47 25.58 -31.42
CA LEU A 222 -10.85 24.21 -31.23
C LEU A 222 -12.09 23.91 -32.07
N VAL A 223 -11.99 22.95 -32.97
CA VAL A 223 -13.05 22.50 -33.86
C VAL A 223 -13.27 21.02 -33.65
N GLU A 224 -14.48 20.63 -33.35
CA GLU A 224 -14.88 19.23 -33.24
C GLU A 224 -15.38 18.69 -34.59
N ASP A 225 -14.84 17.57 -35.00
CA ASP A 225 -15.32 16.81 -36.17
C ASP A 225 -15.28 15.30 -35.86
N GLN A 226 -16.38 14.59 -36.14
CA GLN A 226 -16.57 13.16 -35.87
C GLN A 226 -16.23 12.73 -34.44
N GLY A 227 -16.45 13.61 -33.44
CA GLY A 227 -16.14 13.36 -32.01
C GLY A 227 -14.66 13.51 -31.66
N ILE A 228 -13.86 14.07 -32.59
CA ILE A 228 -12.44 14.36 -32.33
C ILE A 228 -12.23 15.87 -32.41
N THR A 229 -11.56 16.43 -31.42
CA THR A 229 -11.25 17.86 -31.34
C THR A 229 -9.93 18.14 -32.07
N PHE A 230 -9.93 19.18 -32.90
CA PHE A 230 -8.74 19.65 -33.61
C PHE A 230 -8.39 21.07 -33.17
N SER A 231 -7.10 21.33 -32.99
CA SER A 231 -6.56 22.67 -32.97
C SER A 231 -6.38 23.15 -34.39
N VAL A 232 -7.07 24.20 -34.79
CA VAL A 232 -7.16 24.69 -36.18
C VAL A 232 -6.73 26.12 -36.29
N LEU A 233 -5.90 26.42 -37.27
CA LEU A 233 -5.64 27.77 -37.71
C LEU A 233 -5.78 27.89 -39.23
N ARG A 234 -6.51 28.92 -39.66
CA ARG A 234 -6.64 29.29 -41.09
C ARG A 234 -6.07 30.67 -41.28
N SER A 235 -5.22 30.83 -42.29
CA SER A 235 -4.63 32.13 -42.58
C SER A 235 -4.34 32.32 -44.05
N SER A 236 -4.28 33.59 -44.47
CA SER A 236 -3.75 33.98 -45.77
C SER A 236 -2.48 34.76 -45.55
N ILE A 237 -1.40 34.31 -46.20
CA ILE A 237 -0.08 34.93 -46.13
C ILE A 237 0.18 35.75 -47.38
N PHE A 238 0.46 37.04 -47.20
CA PHE A 238 0.79 37.97 -48.29
C PHE A 238 2.29 38.16 -48.37
N TYR A 239 2.84 37.99 -49.59
CA TYR A 239 4.25 38.21 -49.88
C TYR A 239 4.44 39.05 -51.13
N LYS A 240 5.46 39.86 -51.12
CA LYS A 240 5.84 40.70 -52.27
C LYS A 240 6.81 39.96 -53.15
N TYR A 241 6.53 39.97 -54.42
CA TYR A 241 7.42 39.58 -55.47
C TYR A 241 7.55 40.73 -56.45
N GLN A 242 8.65 41.46 -56.40
CA GLN A 242 8.87 42.72 -57.12
C GLN A 242 7.74 43.72 -56.86
N TRP A 243 6.95 44.02 -57.88
CA TRP A 243 5.80 44.94 -57.84
C TRP A 243 4.45 44.26 -57.53
N VAL A 244 4.44 43.00 -57.46
CA VAL A 244 3.19 42.21 -57.28
C VAL A 244 3.08 41.71 -55.84
N ILE A 245 1.87 41.77 -55.30
CA ILE A 245 1.53 41.13 -54.03
C ILE A 245 0.86 39.83 -54.34
N LEU A 246 1.40 38.77 -53.92
CA LEU A 246 0.87 37.40 -54.03
C LEU A 246 0.26 37.00 -52.68
N MET A 247 -0.74 36.15 -52.72
CA MET A 247 -1.38 35.58 -51.53
C MET A 247 -1.39 34.08 -51.62
N VAL A 248 -1.06 33.40 -50.51
CA VAL A 248 -1.27 31.98 -50.38
C VAL A 248 -2.11 31.72 -49.14
N ASP A 249 -3.17 30.97 -49.31
CA ASP A 249 -3.95 30.46 -48.19
C ASP A 249 -3.21 29.35 -47.51
N THR A 250 -3.30 29.27 -46.19
CA THR A 250 -2.77 28.20 -45.39
C THR A 250 -3.79 27.73 -44.37
N ALA A 251 -3.79 26.44 -44.10
CA ALA A 251 -4.58 25.84 -43.04
C ALA A 251 -3.78 24.72 -42.38
N VAL A 252 -3.79 24.73 -41.06
CA VAL A 252 -3.23 23.65 -40.24
C VAL A 252 -4.32 23.17 -39.28
N ALA A 253 -4.42 21.86 -39.09
CA ALA A 253 -5.32 21.23 -38.13
C ALA A 253 -4.64 20.00 -37.53
N CYS A 254 -4.54 19.98 -36.22
CA CYS A 254 -3.90 18.92 -35.46
C CYS A 254 -4.86 18.33 -34.44
N PRO A 255 -4.97 17.01 -34.32
CA PRO A 255 -5.88 16.36 -33.37
C PRO A 255 -5.35 16.55 -31.93
N VAL A 256 -6.24 17.03 -31.06
CA VAL A 256 -5.96 17.23 -29.62
C VAL A 256 -6.29 15.96 -28.85
N ASP A 257 -7.35 15.29 -29.18
CA ASP A 257 -7.85 14.06 -28.56
C ASP A 257 -7.93 12.90 -29.58
N GLY A 258 -8.85 11.97 -29.42
CA GLY A 258 -8.98 10.80 -30.27
C GLY A 258 -8.23 9.58 -29.72
N VAL A 259 -7.86 9.61 -28.44
CA VAL A 259 -7.20 8.49 -27.75
C VAL A 259 -8.15 7.89 -26.72
N ASP A 260 -8.43 6.59 -26.87
CA ASP A 260 -9.22 5.82 -25.94
C ASP A 260 -8.37 4.77 -25.25
N TYR A 261 -8.69 4.46 -24.00
CA TYR A 261 -7.97 3.52 -23.18
C TYR A 261 -8.87 2.37 -22.72
N THR A 262 -8.33 1.17 -22.80
CA THR A 262 -8.84 -0.01 -22.09
C THR A 262 -7.77 -0.48 -21.10
N ASN A 263 -8.08 -1.45 -20.23
CA ASN A 263 -7.10 -1.99 -19.28
C ASN A 263 -5.86 -2.64 -19.96
N LYS A 264 -5.89 -2.85 -21.26
CA LYS A 264 -4.82 -3.58 -21.99
C LYS A 264 -4.35 -2.89 -23.26
N THR A 265 -5.11 -1.94 -23.77
CA THR A 265 -4.84 -1.35 -25.09
C THR A 265 -5.09 0.15 -25.11
N ILE A 266 -4.24 0.85 -25.85
CA ILE A 266 -4.42 2.21 -26.29
C ILE A 266 -5.00 2.16 -27.69
N THR A 267 -6.04 2.93 -27.96
CA THR A 267 -6.63 3.08 -29.29
C THR A 267 -6.53 4.54 -29.69
N TRP A 268 -5.76 4.84 -30.73
CA TRP A 268 -5.65 6.19 -31.28
C TRP A 268 -6.31 6.25 -32.65
N THR A 269 -7.28 7.16 -32.79
CA THR A 269 -8.10 7.32 -34.02
C THR A 269 -7.92 8.72 -34.57
N VAL A 270 -7.62 8.80 -35.88
CA VAL A 270 -7.50 10.06 -36.62
C VAL A 270 -8.41 9.98 -37.85
N PRO A 271 -9.33 10.94 -38.05
CA PRO A 271 -10.13 11.00 -39.29
C PRO A 271 -9.27 11.23 -40.52
N LYS A 272 -9.56 10.56 -41.60
CA LYS A 272 -8.89 10.76 -42.88
C LYS A 272 -9.25 12.06 -43.57
N TYR A 273 -10.51 12.40 -43.49
CA TYR A 273 -11.03 13.65 -44.02
C TYR A 273 -11.14 14.68 -42.91
N ILE A 274 -10.33 15.72 -42.98
CA ILE A 274 -10.30 16.80 -42.01
C ILE A 274 -10.82 18.04 -42.72
N PRO A 275 -12.06 18.53 -42.48
CA PRO A 275 -12.70 19.61 -43.26
C PRO A 275 -11.86 20.87 -43.38
N PRO A 276 -11.12 21.34 -42.35
CA PRO A 276 -10.26 22.52 -42.50
C PRO A 276 -9.10 22.34 -43.47
N LEU A 277 -8.69 21.11 -43.76
CA LEU A 277 -7.51 20.81 -44.58
C LEU A 277 -7.86 20.37 -46.02
N SER A 278 -9.06 19.91 -46.28
CA SER A 278 -9.43 19.34 -47.56
C SER A 278 -10.52 20.19 -48.26
N ALA A 279 -10.46 20.29 -49.58
CA ALA A 279 -11.36 21.11 -50.40
C ALA A 279 -12.75 20.51 -50.65
N GLY A 280 -12.97 19.26 -50.27
CA GLY A 280 -14.25 18.52 -50.44
C GLY A 280 -14.00 17.02 -50.59
N MET A 281 -15.00 16.23 -50.19
CA MET A 281 -14.90 14.77 -50.24
C MET A 281 -14.75 14.18 -51.67
N THR A 282 -15.31 14.88 -52.65
CA THR A 282 -15.33 14.37 -54.05
C THR A 282 -13.99 14.46 -54.77
N SER A 283 -13.09 15.32 -54.30
CA SER A 283 -11.73 15.47 -54.86
C SER A 283 -10.63 14.80 -54.03
N PHE A 284 -11.00 14.25 -52.89
CA PHE A 284 -10.05 13.64 -51.95
C PHE A 284 -9.65 12.26 -52.41
N LYS A 285 -8.34 12.05 -52.62
CA LYS A 285 -7.75 10.76 -53.01
C LYS A 285 -6.68 10.39 -51.99
N ASP A 286 -6.88 9.31 -51.27
CA ASP A 286 -5.95 8.71 -50.34
C ASP A 286 -4.72 8.17 -51.07
N VAL A 287 -3.52 8.53 -50.67
CA VAL A 287 -2.28 8.14 -51.35
C VAL A 287 -1.47 7.18 -50.52
N LEU A 288 -1.18 7.53 -49.25
CA LEU A 288 -0.30 6.76 -48.38
C LEU A 288 -0.67 6.95 -46.93
N VAL A 289 -0.61 5.86 -46.15
CA VAL A 289 -0.71 5.88 -44.70
C VAL A 289 0.46 5.09 -44.12
N GLU A 290 1.27 5.73 -43.33
CA GLU A 290 2.38 5.12 -42.62
C GLU A 290 2.29 5.49 -41.12
N ALA A 291 2.67 4.56 -40.26
CA ALA A 291 2.66 4.78 -38.83
C ALA A 291 3.89 4.16 -38.17
N GLY A 292 4.19 4.58 -36.97
CA GLY A 292 5.31 4.08 -36.23
C GLY A 292 5.46 4.67 -34.84
N VAL A 293 6.64 4.55 -34.30
CA VAL A 293 7.01 5.01 -32.97
C VAL A 293 8.30 5.84 -33.07
N ASP A 294 8.40 6.93 -32.34
CA ASP A 294 9.55 7.84 -32.31
C ASP A 294 10.02 8.26 -33.73
N LEU A 295 9.08 8.55 -34.64
CA LEU A 295 9.31 8.89 -36.04
C LEU A 295 9.92 7.76 -36.91
N HIS A 296 10.14 6.59 -36.36
CA HIS A 296 10.53 5.43 -37.14
C HIS A 296 9.28 4.77 -37.73
N LYS A 297 9.24 4.68 -39.04
CA LYS A 297 8.18 3.96 -39.77
C LYS A 297 8.30 2.46 -39.50
N LEU A 298 7.22 1.86 -39.03
CA LEU A 298 7.18 0.42 -38.80
C LEU A 298 6.59 -0.31 -40.01
N SER A 299 7.30 -1.33 -40.46
CA SER A 299 6.80 -2.25 -41.46
C SER A 299 5.67 -3.11 -40.88
N ALA A 300 4.83 -3.70 -41.73
CA ALA A 300 3.76 -4.60 -41.32
C ALA A 300 4.27 -5.78 -40.45
N LYS A 301 5.49 -6.26 -40.72
CA LYS A 301 6.14 -7.33 -39.96
C LYS A 301 6.54 -6.86 -38.55
N GLU A 302 7.11 -5.68 -38.43
CA GLU A 302 7.49 -5.07 -37.13
C GLU A 302 6.24 -4.73 -36.32
N MET A 303 5.20 -4.18 -36.93
CA MET A 303 3.92 -3.95 -36.26
C MET A 303 3.34 -5.26 -35.69
N ALA A 304 3.34 -6.32 -36.48
CA ALA A 304 2.85 -7.62 -36.05
C ALA A 304 3.70 -8.21 -34.90
N SER A 305 5.04 -8.08 -34.95
CA SER A 305 5.92 -8.55 -33.87
C SER A 305 5.68 -7.82 -32.55
N ARG A 306 5.39 -6.52 -32.60
CA ARG A 306 5.04 -5.67 -31.44
C ARG A 306 3.56 -5.76 -31.05
N LYS A 307 2.76 -6.54 -31.79
CA LYS A 307 1.30 -6.66 -31.61
C LYS A 307 0.55 -5.34 -31.84
N TYR A 308 1.09 -4.45 -32.66
CA TYR A 308 0.40 -3.23 -33.08
C TYR A 308 -0.56 -3.56 -34.21
N VAL A 309 -1.70 -2.90 -34.23
CA VAL A 309 -2.70 -3.05 -35.27
C VAL A 309 -3.00 -1.69 -35.88
N LEU A 310 -2.67 -1.52 -37.15
CA LEU A 310 -3.05 -0.34 -37.94
C LEU A 310 -4.24 -0.70 -38.82
N LEU A 311 -5.38 -0.02 -38.56
CA LEU A 311 -6.60 -0.16 -39.34
C LEU A 311 -6.74 1.08 -40.22
N ASN A 312 -6.63 0.88 -41.53
CA ASN A 312 -6.81 1.93 -42.53
C ASN A 312 -8.21 1.79 -43.13
N GLU A 313 -9.20 2.41 -42.45
CA GLU A 313 -10.60 2.34 -42.84
C GLU A 313 -10.98 3.52 -43.76
N LEU A 314 -12.20 3.48 -44.36
CA LEU A 314 -12.66 4.52 -45.28
C LEU A 314 -12.70 5.91 -44.66
N LYS A 315 -13.07 6.03 -43.36
CA LYS A 315 -13.30 7.31 -42.70
C LYS A 315 -12.17 7.70 -41.73
N ALA A 316 -11.48 6.73 -41.18
CA ALA A 316 -10.50 6.97 -40.13
C ALA A 316 -9.32 6.02 -40.22
N ILE A 317 -8.20 6.45 -39.67
CA ILE A 317 -7.01 5.65 -39.40
C ILE A 317 -6.99 5.37 -37.91
N THR A 318 -6.97 4.10 -37.52
CA THR A 318 -6.97 3.69 -36.12
C THR A 318 -5.75 2.86 -35.83
N MET A 319 -4.99 3.25 -34.83
CA MET A 319 -3.84 2.50 -34.33
C MET A 319 -4.17 1.94 -32.95
N LYS A 320 -4.05 0.61 -32.81
CA LYS A 320 -4.25 -0.08 -31.52
C LYS A 320 -2.94 -0.65 -31.04
N ILE A 321 -2.59 -0.36 -29.78
CA ILE A 321 -1.31 -0.68 -29.18
C ILE A 321 -1.54 -1.31 -27.82
N PRO A 322 -0.96 -2.48 -27.51
CA PRO A 322 -1.01 -3.02 -26.15
C PRO A 322 -0.24 -2.12 -25.19
N ILE A 323 -0.80 -1.88 -24.00
CA ILE A 323 -0.08 -1.18 -22.93
C ILE A 323 1.13 -2.02 -22.53
N GLY A 324 2.30 -1.40 -22.42
CA GLY A 324 3.57 -2.08 -22.16
C GLY A 324 4.24 -2.70 -23.38
N ALA A 325 3.76 -2.43 -24.61
CA ALA A 325 4.39 -2.91 -25.83
C ALA A 325 5.77 -2.24 -26.06
N GLU A 326 6.62 -2.90 -26.86
CA GLU A 326 7.92 -2.36 -27.23
C GLU A 326 7.78 -1.03 -28.00
N GLY A 327 8.56 -0.02 -27.62
CA GLY A 327 8.54 1.32 -28.22
C GLY A 327 7.99 2.39 -27.28
N GLY A 328 7.33 2.01 -26.20
CA GLY A 328 6.99 2.89 -25.10
C GLY A 328 7.71 2.51 -23.80
N TYR A 329 7.51 3.26 -22.77
CA TYR A 329 8.13 3.04 -21.46
C TYR A 329 7.18 3.39 -20.32
N TYR A 330 7.42 2.82 -19.16
CA TYR A 330 6.71 3.19 -17.95
C TYR A 330 7.44 4.32 -17.23
N LYS A 331 6.68 5.28 -16.72
CA LYS A 331 7.16 6.41 -15.92
C LYS A 331 6.47 6.38 -14.57
N THR A 332 7.21 6.71 -13.54
CA THR A 332 6.64 6.94 -12.20
C THR A 332 5.74 8.17 -12.22
N SER A 333 4.58 8.04 -11.64
CA SER A 333 3.62 9.14 -11.50
C SER A 333 3.15 9.20 -10.05
N VAL A 334 2.97 10.40 -9.55
CA VAL A 334 2.49 10.64 -8.19
C VAL A 334 1.11 11.30 -8.26
N SER A 335 0.13 10.72 -7.59
CA SER A 335 -1.19 11.30 -7.48
C SER A 335 -1.63 11.29 -6.03
N ASN A 336 -1.94 12.46 -5.47
CA ASN A 336 -2.29 12.63 -4.04
C ASN A 336 -1.26 11.98 -3.07
N GLY A 337 0.02 12.04 -3.41
CA GLY A 337 1.10 11.44 -2.62
C GLY A 337 1.22 9.92 -2.74
N GLN A 338 0.43 9.29 -3.60
CA GLN A 338 0.47 7.84 -3.85
C GLN A 338 1.32 7.53 -5.09
N LEU A 339 2.07 6.44 -4.98
CA LEU A 339 2.86 5.90 -6.07
C LEU A 339 1.98 5.22 -7.12
N GLY A 340 2.20 5.54 -8.36
CA GLY A 340 1.64 4.83 -9.50
C GLY A 340 2.56 4.92 -10.70
N ILE A 341 2.12 4.34 -11.78
CA ILE A 341 2.82 4.32 -13.06
C ILE A 341 1.90 4.81 -14.18
N LYS A 342 2.51 5.37 -15.20
CA LYS A 342 1.89 5.62 -16.49
C LYS A 342 2.74 5.00 -17.58
N TYR A 343 2.11 4.44 -18.58
CA TYR A 343 2.79 4.02 -19.79
C TYR A 343 2.77 5.17 -20.79
N ILE A 344 3.93 5.52 -21.34
CA ILE A 344 4.11 6.62 -22.28
C ILE A 344 4.65 6.06 -23.58
N ILE A 345 4.09 6.53 -24.70
CA ILE A 345 4.52 6.17 -26.02
C ILE A 345 4.39 7.36 -26.98
N ASN A 346 5.44 7.63 -27.78
CA ASN A 346 5.44 8.64 -28.82
C ASN A 346 5.02 8.01 -30.16
N LEU A 347 3.77 8.17 -30.53
CA LEU A 347 3.27 7.67 -31.79
C LEU A 347 3.48 8.66 -32.91
N PHE A 348 3.63 8.12 -34.08
CA PHE A 348 3.80 8.85 -35.31
C PHE A 348 2.85 8.27 -36.36
N LEU A 349 2.14 9.18 -37.04
CA LEU A 349 1.26 8.87 -38.18
C LEU A 349 1.55 9.85 -39.32
N GLU A 350 1.84 9.34 -40.49
CA GLU A 350 1.96 10.09 -41.71
C GLU A 350 0.81 9.68 -42.67
N HIS A 351 -0.04 10.65 -43.00
CA HIS A 351 -1.10 10.48 -43.96
C HIS A 351 -0.89 11.40 -45.16
N GLN A 352 -0.84 10.83 -46.34
CA GLN A 352 -0.70 11.58 -47.59
C GLN A 352 -1.98 11.41 -48.43
N TRP A 353 -2.47 12.54 -48.94
CA TRP A 353 -3.62 12.59 -49.87
C TRP A 353 -3.42 13.64 -50.94
N GLU A 354 -4.17 13.52 -52.00
CA GLU A 354 -4.23 14.47 -53.11
C GLU A 354 -5.61 15.07 -53.19
N ASP A 355 -5.71 16.40 -53.36
CA ASP A 355 -6.95 17.11 -53.62
C ASP A 355 -6.76 18.20 -54.68
N ASN A 356 -7.88 18.69 -55.26
CA ASN A 356 -7.81 19.64 -56.36
C ASN A 356 -7.35 21.06 -55.94
N LYS A 357 -7.44 21.40 -54.65
CA LYS A 357 -7.08 22.76 -54.17
C LYS A 357 -5.59 22.84 -53.79
N TRP A 358 -5.13 21.84 -53.11
CA TRP A 358 -3.78 21.84 -52.45
C TRP A 358 -2.80 20.93 -53.14
N GLY A 359 -3.25 20.05 -54.06
CA GLY A 359 -2.42 19.01 -54.60
C GLY A 359 -2.05 17.96 -53.57
N LEU A 360 -0.83 17.40 -53.67
CA LEU A 360 -0.34 16.43 -52.72
C LEU A 360 -0.08 17.06 -51.36
N THR A 361 -0.82 16.63 -50.34
CA THR A 361 -0.66 17.04 -48.97
C THR A 361 -0.06 15.89 -48.16
N LYS A 362 0.95 16.20 -47.40
CA LYS A 362 1.55 15.30 -46.41
C LYS A 362 1.23 15.81 -45.00
N HIS A 363 0.54 15.03 -44.22
CA HIS A 363 0.16 15.33 -42.84
C HIS A 363 0.86 14.37 -41.88
N THR A 364 1.76 14.90 -41.10
CA THR A 364 2.53 14.16 -40.11
C THR A 364 2.06 14.54 -38.72
N ILE A 365 1.63 13.58 -37.94
CA ILE A 365 1.18 13.77 -36.56
C ILE A 365 2.14 13.01 -35.65
N ILE A 366 2.72 13.69 -34.70
CA ILE A 366 3.56 13.14 -33.65
C ILE A 366 2.78 13.36 -32.35
N LYS A 367 2.41 12.29 -31.69
CA LYS A 367 1.57 12.32 -30.50
C LYS A 367 2.20 11.54 -29.37
N GLU A 368 2.56 12.23 -28.30
CA GLU A 368 2.87 11.57 -27.03
C GLU A 368 1.56 11.18 -26.36
N ILE A 369 1.43 9.92 -26.03
CA ILE A 369 0.26 9.35 -25.37
C ILE A 369 0.67 8.83 -24.01
N GLU A 370 0.05 9.37 -22.98
CA GLU A 370 0.18 8.89 -21.60
C GLU A 370 -1.09 8.15 -21.19
N THR A 371 -0.95 6.94 -20.63
CA THR A 371 -2.09 6.24 -20.04
C THR A 371 -2.57 6.93 -18.76
N PRO A 372 -3.81 6.70 -18.34
CA PRO A 372 -4.27 7.10 -17.01
C PRO A 372 -3.35 6.56 -15.90
N PHE A 373 -3.37 7.23 -14.76
CA PHE A 373 -2.63 6.81 -13.58
C PHE A 373 -3.07 5.42 -13.12
N GLU A 374 -2.12 4.52 -12.93
CA GLU A 374 -2.32 3.19 -12.37
C GLU A 374 -1.55 3.10 -11.05
N GLN A 375 -2.27 2.89 -9.95
CA GLN A 375 -1.65 2.73 -8.63
C GLN A 375 -0.86 1.43 -8.55
N VAL A 376 0.35 1.48 -8.01
CA VAL A 376 1.22 0.32 -7.84
C VAL A 376 1.50 0.10 -6.36
N GLU A 377 1.32 -1.14 -5.93
CA GLU A 377 1.75 -1.57 -4.60
C GLU A 377 3.22 -1.94 -4.63
N VAL A 378 3.96 -1.42 -3.65
CA VAL A 378 5.39 -1.69 -3.51
C VAL A 378 5.58 -3.03 -2.82
N ALA A 379 6.27 -3.96 -3.47
CA ALA A 379 6.62 -5.23 -2.86
C ALA A 379 7.64 -5.02 -1.73
N ILE A 380 7.34 -5.54 -0.54
CA ILE A 380 8.21 -5.50 0.62
C ILE A 380 8.48 -6.95 1.03
N THR A 381 9.73 -7.33 1.08
CA THR A 381 10.14 -8.65 1.56
C THR A 381 11.18 -8.49 2.64
N SER A 382 11.11 -9.30 3.67
CA SER A 382 12.06 -9.28 4.78
C SER A 382 12.69 -10.65 5.00
N ASN A 383 13.96 -10.66 5.35
CA ASN A 383 14.74 -11.86 5.66
C ASN A 383 15.63 -11.60 6.86
N LEU A 384 15.75 -12.60 7.74
CA LEU A 384 16.62 -12.55 8.91
C LEU A 384 17.89 -13.35 8.67
N ASN A 385 19.01 -12.71 8.93
CA ASN A 385 20.30 -13.38 9.04
C ASN A 385 20.67 -13.47 10.54
N LEU A 386 20.22 -14.54 11.19
CA LEU A 386 20.42 -14.74 12.63
C LEU A 386 21.90 -14.89 13.00
N SER A 387 22.72 -15.46 12.11
CA SER A 387 24.16 -15.62 12.37
C SER A 387 24.90 -14.29 12.37
N ALA A 388 24.43 -13.31 11.59
CA ALA A 388 24.99 -11.96 11.54
C ALA A 388 24.23 -10.97 12.46
N GLY A 389 23.11 -11.36 13.04
CA GLY A 389 22.25 -10.47 13.83
C GLY A 389 21.60 -9.36 13.02
N LEU A 390 21.30 -9.59 11.73
CA LEU A 390 20.82 -8.59 10.80
C LEU A 390 19.43 -8.93 10.26
N MET A 391 18.60 -7.90 10.13
CA MET A 391 17.36 -7.92 9.35
C MET A 391 17.60 -7.23 8.02
N ASN A 392 17.31 -7.91 6.92
CA ASN A 392 17.38 -7.38 5.57
C ASN A 392 15.97 -7.19 5.05
N VAL A 393 15.61 -5.96 4.71
CA VAL A 393 14.31 -5.61 4.14
C VAL A 393 14.52 -5.11 2.71
N THR A 394 13.98 -5.84 1.76
CA THR A 394 14.03 -5.45 0.34
C THR A 394 12.72 -4.77 -0.03
N VAL A 395 12.83 -3.56 -0.54
CA VAL A 395 11.71 -2.70 -0.94
C VAL A 395 11.80 -2.40 -2.43
N GLY A 396 10.77 -2.59 -3.15
CA GLY A 396 10.68 -2.32 -4.58
C GLY A 396 10.34 -3.57 -5.35
N THR A 397 10.13 -3.46 -6.68
CA THR A 397 10.93 -2.71 -7.66
C THR A 397 10.36 -1.32 -7.98
N PHE A 398 11.25 -0.35 -8.13
CA PHE A 398 10.93 1.00 -8.59
C PHE A 398 11.44 1.21 -10.01
N LEU A 399 10.80 2.10 -10.75
CA LEU A 399 11.29 2.54 -12.04
C LEU A 399 12.57 3.38 -11.85
N PRO A 400 13.40 3.49 -12.88
CA PRO A 400 14.68 4.21 -12.80
C PRO A 400 14.57 5.71 -12.51
N ASP A 401 13.43 6.32 -12.80
CA ASP A 401 13.13 7.73 -12.55
C ASP A 401 12.83 8.05 -11.06
N ALA A 402 12.63 7.04 -10.21
CA ALA A 402 12.40 7.22 -8.78
C ALA A 402 13.70 7.01 -7.98
N GLU A 403 14.05 7.94 -7.10
CA GLU A 403 15.26 7.88 -6.25
C GLU A 403 14.90 8.04 -4.77
N LEU A 404 15.50 7.22 -3.92
CA LEU A 404 15.34 7.30 -2.47
C LEU A 404 16.18 8.45 -1.91
N VAL A 405 15.53 9.38 -1.19
CA VAL A 405 16.18 10.57 -0.62
C VAL A 405 16.31 10.47 0.89
N ASN A 406 15.23 10.14 1.58
CA ASN A 406 15.18 10.14 3.04
C ASN A 406 14.49 8.89 3.59
N LEU A 407 14.82 8.58 4.85
CA LEU A 407 14.11 7.61 5.69
C LEU A 407 13.52 8.34 6.89
N THR A 408 12.32 8.00 7.27
CA THR A 408 11.74 8.44 8.55
C THR A 408 11.71 7.25 9.50
N ILE A 409 12.44 7.37 10.60
CA ILE A 409 12.64 6.35 11.62
C ILE A 409 12.15 6.93 12.94
N GLU A 410 11.16 6.30 13.57
CA GLU A 410 10.55 6.78 14.83
C GLU A 410 10.15 8.27 14.80
N GLY A 411 9.73 8.78 13.63
CA GLY A 411 9.34 10.16 13.42
C GLY A 411 10.49 11.14 13.10
N VAL A 412 11.74 10.67 13.08
CA VAL A 412 12.92 11.47 12.69
C VAL A 412 13.26 11.23 11.24
N VAL A 413 13.39 12.32 10.47
CA VAL A 413 13.79 12.26 9.05
C VAL A 413 15.31 12.22 8.96
N VAL A 414 15.85 11.20 8.31
CA VAL A 414 17.28 10.95 8.13
C VAL A 414 17.57 10.86 6.63
N ALA A 415 18.55 11.61 6.13
CA ALA A 415 18.98 11.50 4.74
C ALA A 415 19.70 10.16 4.48
N VAL A 416 19.58 9.62 3.26
CA VAL A 416 20.19 8.32 2.90
C VAL A 416 21.70 8.25 3.23
N PRO A 417 22.51 9.28 2.96
CA PRO A 417 23.93 9.25 3.31
C PRO A 417 24.21 9.20 4.82
N GLU A 418 23.28 9.72 5.65
CA GLU A 418 23.41 9.79 7.10
C GLU A 418 22.81 8.54 7.79
N ALA A 419 22.07 7.71 7.08
CA ALA A 419 21.40 6.53 7.60
C ALA A 419 22.37 5.56 8.29
N VAL A 420 23.61 5.47 7.81
CA VAL A 420 24.67 4.63 8.40
C VAL A 420 24.98 5.03 9.85
N GLN A 421 24.93 6.33 10.18
CA GLN A 421 25.17 6.81 11.55
C GLN A 421 24.05 6.38 12.51
N HIS A 422 22.87 6.11 11.96
CA HIS A 422 21.71 5.59 12.70
C HIS A 422 21.59 4.08 12.67
N GLY A 423 22.62 3.36 12.17
CA GLY A 423 22.65 1.89 12.15
C GLY A 423 21.92 1.24 10.98
N TYR A 424 21.60 2.02 9.94
CA TYR A 424 20.96 1.52 8.72
C TYR A 424 21.94 1.51 7.55
N LEU A 425 22.12 0.35 6.94
CA LEU A 425 22.90 0.22 5.71
C LEU A 425 21.95 0.03 4.54
N ILE A 426 22.01 0.96 3.57
CA ILE A 426 21.13 0.96 2.41
C ILE A 426 21.91 0.60 1.17
N HIS A 427 21.49 -0.45 0.48
CA HIS A 427 22.05 -0.91 -0.78
C HIS A 427 21.03 -0.73 -1.91
N ARG A 428 21.42 -0.05 -2.98
CA ARG A 428 20.65 0.04 -4.21
C ARG A 428 21.02 -1.11 -5.14
N THR A 429 20.06 -1.94 -5.48
CA THR A 429 20.22 -3.00 -6.49
C THR A 429 19.59 -2.55 -7.79
N ARG A 430 20.34 -2.58 -8.89
CA ARG A 430 19.83 -2.32 -10.25
C ARG A 430 19.63 -3.63 -10.99
N TYR A 431 18.52 -3.77 -11.69
CA TYR A 431 18.20 -4.91 -12.53
C TYR A 431 18.55 -4.61 -14.00
N ALA A 432 18.65 -5.64 -14.82
CA ALA A 432 18.99 -5.51 -16.25
C ALA A 432 17.98 -4.64 -17.05
N ASN A 433 16.73 -4.64 -16.65
CA ASN A 433 15.67 -3.79 -17.22
C ASN A 433 15.74 -2.33 -16.74
N GLY A 434 16.73 -1.97 -15.93
CA GLY A 434 16.94 -0.64 -15.36
C GLY A 434 16.15 -0.36 -14.07
N SER A 435 15.19 -1.19 -13.69
CA SER A 435 14.47 -1.02 -12.42
C SER A 435 15.42 -1.15 -11.23
N LYS A 436 15.01 -0.56 -10.09
CA LYS A 436 15.81 -0.54 -8.86
C LYS A 436 15.05 -1.16 -7.70
N ALA A 437 15.77 -1.78 -6.78
CA ALA A 437 15.27 -2.13 -5.46
C ALA A 437 16.23 -1.63 -4.40
N TYR A 438 15.71 -1.35 -3.22
CA TYR A 438 16.49 -0.90 -2.09
C TYR A 438 16.47 -1.97 -1.00
N VAL A 439 17.66 -2.37 -0.55
CA VAL A 439 17.84 -3.31 0.56
C VAL A 439 18.27 -2.51 1.79
N ILE A 440 17.43 -2.53 2.80
CA ILE A 440 17.69 -1.89 4.09
C ILE A 440 18.18 -2.99 5.03
N GLN A 441 19.37 -2.83 5.57
CA GLN A 441 19.92 -3.72 6.58
C GLN A 441 19.97 -3.00 7.92
N VAL A 442 19.45 -3.65 8.96
CA VAL A 442 19.42 -3.13 10.33
C VAL A 442 19.79 -4.23 11.32
N GLN A 443 20.44 -3.86 12.41
CA GLN A 443 20.77 -4.78 13.51
C GLN A 443 19.50 -5.22 14.24
N LEU A 444 19.41 -6.51 14.61
CA LEU A 444 18.25 -7.05 15.31
C LEU A 444 18.09 -6.52 16.75
N ASP A 445 19.14 -5.94 17.30
CA ASP A 445 19.15 -5.32 18.63
C ASP A 445 18.91 -3.80 18.60
N ALA A 446 18.74 -3.21 17.40
CA ALA A 446 18.39 -1.81 17.26
C ALA A 446 17.04 -1.50 17.91
N THR A 447 16.92 -0.31 18.53
CA THR A 447 15.71 0.14 19.22
C THR A 447 14.49 0.24 18.30
N SER A 448 14.73 0.51 17.03
CA SER A 448 13.70 0.60 15.99
C SER A 448 13.15 -0.75 15.53
N VAL A 449 13.79 -1.87 15.91
CA VAL A 449 13.31 -3.23 15.60
C VAL A 449 12.56 -3.78 16.81
N LYS A 450 11.24 -3.81 16.71
CA LYS A 450 10.38 -4.40 17.76
C LYS A 450 10.43 -5.92 17.69
N LYS A 451 10.39 -6.54 18.87
CA LYS A 451 10.39 -8.01 19.03
C LYS A 451 9.11 -8.43 19.72
N GLU A 452 8.17 -8.98 18.97
CA GLU A 452 6.86 -9.35 19.47
C GLU A 452 6.62 -10.86 19.41
N TYR A 453 5.79 -11.37 20.31
CA TYR A 453 5.31 -12.74 20.26
C TYR A 453 4.15 -12.85 19.27
N MET A 454 4.18 -13.88 18.43
CA MET A 454 3.08 -14.19 17.53
C MET A 454 2.26 -15.38 18.05
N ARG A 455 2.52 -16.57 17.55
CA ARG A 455 1.87 -17.83 17.96
C ARG A 455 2.92 -18.96 17.90
N GLU A 456 2.67 -20.06 18.57
CA GLU A 456 3.44 -21.31 18.43
C GLU A 456 4.97 -21.12 18.57
N ASP A 457 5.41 -20.46 19.61
CA ASP A 457 6.84 -20.17 19.89
C ASP A 457 7.52 -19.29 18.82
N MET A 458 6.75 -18.56 18.02
CA MET A 458 7.24 -17.62 17.03
C MET A 458 7.49 -16.24 17.65
N ARG A 459 8.68 -15.70 17.43
CA ARG A 459 9.03 -14.31 17.72
C ARG A 459 9.12 -13.54 16.41
N ALA A 460 8.39 -12.44 16.32
CA ALA A 460 8.44 -11.53 15.20
C ALA A 460 9.44 -10.40 15.44
N TYR A 461 10.22 -10.10 14.42
CA TYR A 461 10.98 -8.87 14.30
C TYR A 461 10.24 -7.94 13.37
N ILE A 462 9.89 -6.75 13.85
CA ILE A 462 9.08 -5.79 13.10
C ILE A 462 9.89 -4.50 12.96
N LEU A 463 10.13 -4.12 11.71
CA LEU A 463 10.72 -2.84 11.36
C LEU A 463 9.64 -1.95 10.73
N ASN A 464 9.45 -0.76 11.30
CA ASN A 464 8.54 0.25 10.77
C ASN A 464 9.34 1.50 10.40
N VAL A 465 9.49 1.75 9.11
CA VAL A 465 10.17 2.93 8.57
C VAL A 465 9.39 3.47 7.39
N THR A 466 9.47 4.77 7.14
CA THR A 466 8.87 5.39 5.96
C THR A 466 9.98 5.87 5.04
N LEU A 467 9.93 5.48 3.78
CA LEU A 467 10.88 5.87 2.76
C LEU A 467 10.30 7.03 1.94
N THR A 468 11.10 8.08 1.74
CA THR A 468 10.71 9.23 0.90
C THR A 468 11.50 9.20 -0.39
N PHE A 469 10.80 9.17 -1.49
CA PHE A 469 11.34 9.14 -2.85
C PHE A 469 11.08 10.46 -3.56
N ILE A 470 11.94 10.76 -4.54
CA ILE A 470 11.75 11.84 -5.51
C ILE A 470 11.73 11.26 -6.93
N THR A 471 10.92 11.83 -7.80
CA THR A 471 10.87 11.45 -9.22
C THR A 471 11.61 12.46 -10.08
N TYR A 472 12.29 11.99 -11.09
CA TYR A 472 12.96 12.85 -12.07
C TYR A 472 12.27 12.73 -13.45
N PRO A 473 12.14 13.85 -14.23
CA PRO A 473 12.57 15.21 -13.93
C PRO A 473 11.55 16.06 -13.16
N SER A 474 10.35 15.52 -12.84
CA SER A 474 9.24 16.31 -12.26
C SER A 474 9.51 16.79 -10.84
N SER A 475 10.50 16.25 -10.14
CA SER A 475 10.83 16.56 -8.73
C SER A 475 9.65 16.36 -7.76
N GLU A 476 8.69 15.52 -8.12
CA GLU A 476 7.57 15.16 -7.24
C GLU A 476 8.04 14.16 -6.19
N THR A 477 7.51 14.28 -4.98
CA THR A 477 7.86 13.39 -3.88
C THR A 477 6.71 12.49 -3.50
N PHE A 478 7.02 11.24 -3.17
CA PHE A 478 6.06 10.28 -2.61
C PHE A 478 6.69 9.50 -1.46
N VAL A 479 5.85 8.93 -0.63
CA VAL A 479 6.27 8.16 0.54
C VAL A 479 5.83 6.71 0.45
N VAL A 480 6.68 5.81 0.88
CA VAL A 480 6.40 4.38 0.97
C VAL A 480 6.54 3.95 2.43
N PRO A 481 5.43 3.67 3.13
CA PRO A 481 5.50 3.08 4.45
C PRO A 481 5.97 1.63 4.34
N VAL A 482 7.02 1.29 5.06
CA VAL A 482 7.62 -0.05 5.10
C VAL A 482 7.37 -0.65 6.47
N ILE A 483 6.47 -1.62 6.52
CA ILE A 483 6.25 -2.45 7.71
C ILE A 483 6.76 -3.85 7.34
N ALA A 484 7.98 -4.14 7.76
CA ALA A 484 8.61 -5.41 7.48
C ALA A 484 8.51 -6.31 8.71
N LEU A 485 7.94 -7.48 8.53
CA LEU A 485 7.80 -8.50 9.57
C LEU A 485 8.52 -9.77 9.14
N SER A 486 9.39 -10.26 10.01
CA SER A 486 10.01 -11.57 9.85
C SER A 486 9.89 -12.34 11.15
N ALA A 487 9.50 -13.58 11.08
CA ALA A 487 9.25 -14.41 12.25
C ALA A 487 10.25 -15.59 12.35
N VAL A 488 10.63 -15.89 13.58
CA VAL A 488 11.55 -17.01 13.91
C VAL A 488 10.95 -17.86 15.03
N LYS A 489 11.14 -19.15 14.95
CA LYS A 489 10.67 -20.08 15.98
C LYS A 489 11.70 -20.18 17.13
N ASP A 490 11.83 -19.12 17.90
CA ASP A 490 12.73 -19.02 19.05
C ASP A 490 12.13 -18.20 20.20
N ALA A 491 10.83 -17.94 20.16
CA ALA A 491 10.15 -17.21 21.21
C ALA A 491 10.12 -18.03 22.51
N VAL A 492 10.65 -17.44 23.55
CA VAL A 492 10.53 -17.93 24.92
C VAL A 492 9.62 -16.97 25.66
N LEU A 493 8.41 -17.39 25.87
CA LEU A 493 7.42 -16.60 26.61
C LEU A 493 7.67 -16.69 28.11
N PRO A 494 7.16 -15.72 28.89
CA PRO A 494 7.11 -15.87 30.32
C PRO A 494 6.40 -17.17 30.72
N SER A 495 7.05 -17.96 31.54
CA SER A 495 6.52 -19.18 32.10
C SER A 495 6.51 -19.10 33.63
N ALA A 496 5.59 -19.78 34.26
CA ALA A 496 5.52 -19.77 35.72
C ALA A 496 5.57 -21.16 36.31
N ARG A 497 6.14 -21.26 37.50
CA ARG A 497 6.09 -22.43 38.33
C ARG A 497 5.56 -22.07 39.69
N GLY A 498 4.52 -22.79 40.12
CA GLY A 498 3.97 -22.70 41.46
C GLY A 498 4.70 -23.62 42.43
N VAL A 499 5.00 -23.13 43.62
CA VAL A 499 5.55 -23.90 44.73
C VAL A 499 4.78 -23.52 45.99
N CYS A 500 4.54 -24.47 46.87
CA CYS A 500 3.83 -24.31 48.13
C CYS A 500 4.77 -24.57 49.29
N ASP A 501 4.74 -23.67 50.27
CA ASP A 501 5.17 -24.02 51.62
C ASP A 501 3.94 -24.07 52.56
N GLY A 502 4.09 -24.53 53.77
CA GLY A 502 2.97 -24.70 54.68
C GLY A 502 2.23 -23.39 55.02
N ARG A 503 2.62 -22.22 54.52
CA ARG A 503 2.02 -20.93 54.84
C ARG A 503 1.78 -20.01 53.65
N ASN A 504 2.51 -20.22 52.56
CA ASN A 504 2.48 -19.33 51.37
C ASN A 504 2.38 -20.12 50.06
N LEU A 505 1.76 -19.44 49.14
CA LEU A 505 1.78 -19.82 47.71
C LEU A 505 2.90 -19.00 47.05
N HIS A 506 3.83 -19.67 46.39
CA HIS A 506 4.93 -19.04 45.66
C HIS A 506 4.73 -19.21 44.18
N LEU A 507 4.61 -18.11 43.45
CA LEU A 507 4.58 -18.07 42.00
C LEU A 507 5.92 -17.53 41.51
N ILE A 508 6.69 -18.35 40.81
CA ILE A 508 7.98 -18.01 40.23
C ILE A 508 7.82 -17.91 38.73
N ILE A 509 7.95 -16.70 38.21
CA ILE A 509 7.78 -16.39 36.78
C ILE A 509 9.15 -16.17 36.19
N THR A 510 9.51 -16.96 35.19
CA THR A 510 10.70 -16.76 34.36
C THR A 510 10.34 -15.83 33.19
N ARG A 511 11.10 -14.78 32.98
CA ARG A 511 10.87 -13.85 31.88
C ARG A 511 11.23 -14.49 30.54
N GLY A 512 10.57 -14.08 29.48
CA GLY A 512 10.83 -14.55 28.11
C GLY A 512 11.93 -13.73 27.40
N ASN A 513 11.97 -13.88 26.07
CA ASN A 513 12.92 -13.17 25.20
C ASN A 513 12.24 -12.24 24.17
N VAL A 514 11.01 -11.83 24.41
CA VAL A 514 10.25 -10.88 23.59
C VAL A 514 10.27 -9.50 24.23
N ASP A 515 10.29 -8.45 23.42
CA ASP A 515 10.32 -7.06 23.89
C ASP A 515 8.94 -6.62 24.37
N GLN A 516 8.53 -7.13 25.52
CA GLN A 516 7.31 -6.73 26.18
C GLN A 516 7.60 -6.44 27.65
N ASN A 517 7.22 -5.26 28.09
CA ASN A 517 7.27 -4.89 29.49
C ASN A 517 6.08 -5.51 30.22
N TRP A 518 6.30 -6.70 30.75
CA TRP A 518 5.29 -7.45 31.48
C TRP A 518 5.10 -6.90 32.88
N LEU A 519 3.98 -6.25 33.14
CA LEU A 519 3.57 -5.79 34.46
C LEU A 519 2.64 -6.81 35.11
N PRO A 520 2.87 -7.15 36.39
CA PRO A 520 2.03 -8.08 37.13
C PRO A 520 0.72 -7.42 37.59
N PHE A 521 -0.42 -8.05 37.28
CA PHE A 521 -1.75 -7.64 37.70
C PHE A 521 -2.44 -8.74 38.50
N ILE A 522 -3.15 -8.34 39.52
CA ILE A 522 -4.11 -9.19 40.22
C ILE A 522 -5.50 -8.66 39.88
N SER A 523 -6.29 -9.44 39.15
CA SER A 523 -7.51 -8.96 38.53
C SER A 523 -7.22 -7.72 37.66
N ASP A 524 -7.74 -6.54 38.02
CA ASP A 524 -7.57 -5.33 37.21
C ASP A 524 -6.61 -4.27 37.81
N TRP A 525 -5.97 -4.57 38.93
CA TRP A 525 -5.04 -3.63 39.54
C TRP A 525 -3.57 -4.07 39.42
N HIS A 526 -2.70 -3.12 39.16
CA HIS A 526 -1.27 -3.35 39.02
C HIS A 526 -0.63 -3.69 40.37
N LEU A 527 0.10 -4.80 40.45
CA LEU A 527 0.81 -5.24 41.66
C LEU A 527 2.16 -4.51 41.73
N THR A 528 2.17 -3.37 42.37
CA THR A 528 3.39 -2.62 42.72
C THR A 528 4.04 -3.15 43.99
N GLN A 529 5.30 -2.75 44.26
CA GLN A 529 5.97 -3.09 45.50
C GLN A 529 5.25 -2.57 46.77
N GLU A 530 4.66 -1.39 46.67
CA GLU A 530 3.87 -0.77 47.75
C GLU A 530 2.56 -1.56 47.97
N ALA A 531 1.89 -1.91 46.89
CA ALA A 531 0.67 -2.72 46.97
C ALA A 531 0.94 -4.11 47.53
N ALA A 532 2.07 -4.73 47.17
CA ALA A 532 2.51 -6.02 47.70
C ALA A 532 2.69 -5.94 49.20
N GLN A 533 3.40 -4.91 49.70
CA GLN A 533 3.62 -4.72 51.14
C GLN A 533 2.32 -4.53 51.94
N LYS A 534 1.34 -3.80 51.40
CA LYS A 534 0.02 -3.61 52.01
C LYS A 534 -0.69 -4.92 52.35
N TYR A 535 -0.50 -5.94 51.53
CA TYR A 535 -1.15 -7.25 51.67
C TYR A 535 -0.22 -8.34 52.20
N ASN A 536 1.00 -7.93 52.69
CA ASN A 536 2.05 -8.83 53.15
C ASN A 536 2.54 -9.81 52.07
N TYR A 537 2.51 -9.41 50.78
CA TYR A 537 3.10 -10.16 49.72
C TYR A 537 4.60 -9.84 49.63
N ILE A 538 5.37 -10.85 49.26
CA ILE A 538 6.79 -10.68 49.00
C ILE A 538 7.00 -10.71 47.49
N LEU A 539 7.35 -9.55 46.94
CA LEU A 539 7.66 -9.40 45.53
C LEU A 539 9.18 -9.26 45.36
N ARG A 540 9.79 -10.17 44.64
CA ARG A 540 11.23 -10.14 44.33
C ARG A 540 11.43 -10.25 42.82
N ASP A 541 12.13 -9.30 42.23
CA ASP A 541 12.49 -9.27 40.81
C ASP A 541 14.00 -9.15 40.69
N ASN A 542 14.63 -10.09 39.99
CA ASN A 542 16.07 -10.09 39.73
C ASN A 542 16.39 -9.87 38.24
N GLY A 543 15.41 -9.40 37.43
CA GLY A 543 15.53 -9.18 36.01
C GLY A 543 15.29 -10.43 35.14
N THR A 544 15.57 -11.63 35.65
CA THR A 544 15.30 -12.91 34.93
C THR A 544 14.09 -13.66 35.48
N HIS A 545 13.84 -13.49 36.80
CA HIS A 545 12.75 -14.15 37.51
C HIS A 545 11.99 -13.13 38.37
N LEU A 546 10.68 -13.16 38.27
CA LEU A 546 9.77 -12.47 39.18
C LEU A 546 9.16 -13.50 40.13
N THR A 547 9.43 -13.37 41.42
CA THR A 547 8.90 -14.26 42.45
C THR A 547 7.88 -13.51 43.30
N ILE A 548 6.70 -14.09 43.42
CA ILE A 548 5.59 -13.55 44.21
C ILE A 548 5.22 -14.60 45.25
N SER A 549 5.29 -14.22 46.52
CA SER A 549 4.89 -15.08 47.62
C SER A 549 3.64 -14.50 48.31
N VAL A 550 2.60 -15.27 48.35
CA VAL A 550 1.28 -14.84 48.85
C VAL A 550 0.87 -15.72 50.02
N PRO A 551 0.52 -15.16 51.19
CA PRO A 551 0.00 -15.93 52.32
C PRO A 551 -1.32 -16.64 51.99
N PHE A 552 -1.54 -17.82 52.51
CA PHE A 552 -2.76 -18.62 52.25
C PHE A 552 -4.04 -17.85 52.57
N LEU A 553 -4.08 -17.12 53.66
CA LEU A 553 -5.28 -16.38 54.10
C LEU A 553 -5.35 -14.97 53.53
N SER A 554 -4.84 -14.77 52.34
CA SER A 554 -4.86 -13.49 51.65
C SER A 554 -6.21 -13.22 50.96
N PRO A 555 -6.65 -11.97 50.85
CA PRO A 555 -7.94 -11.63 50.19
C PRO A 555 -8.02 -12.01 48.71
N HIS A 556 -6.89 -12.14 48.02
CA HIS A 556 -6.84 -12.46 46.61
C HIS A 556 -6.69 -13.95 46.33
N VAL A 557 -6.64 -14.80 47.33
CA VAL A 557 -6.64 -16.26 47.21
C VAL A 557 -8.07 -16.72 47.10
N SER A 558 -8.35 -17.65 46.22
CA SER A 558 -9.61 -18.34 46.07
C SER A 558 -9.54 -19.75 46.63
N TYR A 559 -10.65 -20.25 47.21
CA TYR A 559 -10.67 -21.52 47.89
C TYR A 559 -11.72 -22.41 47.26
N GLU A 560 -11.33 -23.64 46.91
CA GLU A 560 -12.20 -24.67 46.37
C GLU A 560 -12.21 -25.91 47.30
N GLY A 561 -13.34 -26.54 47.44
CA GLY A 561 -13.40 -27.85 48.14
C GLY A 561 -12.75 -28.91 47.22
N PHE A 562 -11.72 -29.56 47.73
CA PHE A 562 -11.00 -30.64 47.02
C PHE A 562 -11.10 -31.93 47.85
N HIS A 563 -12.02 -32.82 47.41
CA HIS A 563 -12.45 -33.97 48.20
C HIS A 563 -13.03 -33.60 49.60
N THR A 564 -13.41 -34.59 50.36
CA THR A 564 -14.10 -34.42 51.68
C THR A 564 -13.11 -33.95 52.79
N SER A 565 -11.83 -33.92 52.56
CA SER A 565 -10.83 -33.66 53.58
C SER A 565 -9.70 -32.68 53.19
N ALA A 566 -9.84 -31.96 52.09
CA ALA A 566 -8.78 -31.05 51.62
C ALA A 566 -9.41 -29.78 50.99
N ILE A 567 -8.70 -28.67 51.08
CA ILE A 567 -9.03 -27.38 50.49
C ILE A 567 -7.94 -27.01 49.52
N LYS A 568 -8.32 -26.66 48.29
CA LYS A 568 -7.44 -26.13 47.28
C LYS A 568 -7.48 -24.60 47.35
N ALA A 569 -6.33 -23.98 47.65
CA ALA A 569 -6.16 -22.53 47.60
C ALA A 569 -5.47 -22.17 46.27
N SER A 570 -6.04 -21.26 45.53
CA SER A 570 -5.54 -20.84 44.23
C SER A 570 -5.30 -19.33 44.21
N PHE A 571 -4.16 -18.93 43.68
CA PHE A 571 -3.82 -17.53 43.44
C PHE A 571 -3.57 -17.34 41.96
N TYR A 572 -4.19 -16.31 41.39
CA TYR A 572 -4.15 -15.97 39.96
C TYR A 572 -3.40 -14.66 39.77
N LEU A 573 -2.53 -14.64 38.77
CA LEU A 573 -1.78 -13.46 38.36
C LEU A 573 -1.82 -13.33 36.85
N THR A 574 -2.05 -12.13 36.37
CA THR A 574 -1.99 -11.80 34.94
C THR A 574 -0.78 -10.91 34.69
N LEU A 575 0.06 -11.27 33.74
CA LEU A 575 1.03 -10.33 33.17
C LEU A 575 0.37 -9.62 31.99
N LYS A 576 0.33 -8.29 32.02
CA LYS A 576 -0.14 -7.44 30.95
C LYS A 576 1.02 -6.64 30.35
N ASP A 577 0.97 -6.39 29.04
CA ASP A 577 1.93 -5.53 28.37
C ASP A 577 1.75 -4.07 28.83
N ASP A 578 2.86 -3.42 29.18
CA ASP A 578 2.89 -2.06 29.70
C ASP A 578 2.35 -1.00 28.74
N ILE A 579 2.55 -1.21 27.41
CA ILE A 579 2.23 -0.21 26.40
C ILE A 579 0.77 -0.33 25.95
N THR A 580 0.33 -1.52 25.64
CA THR A 580 -0.98 -1.74 25.01
C THR A 580 -2.04 -2.25 25.97
N LEU A 581 -1.63 -2.92 27.07
CA LEU A 581 -2.47 -3.67 28.02
C LEU A 581 -3.34 -4.74 27.33
N ALA A 582 -3.16 -4.96 26.03
CA ALA A 582 -3.96 -5.85 25.21
C ALA A 582 -3.48 -7.30 25.26
N GLN A 583 -2.17 -7.51 25.31
CA GLN A 583 -1.60 -8.84 25.47
C GLN A 583 -1.51 -9.20 26.94
N ARG A 584 -2.01 -10.38 27.29
CA ARG A 584 -2.00 -10.87 28.65
C ARG A 584 -1.54 -12.32 28.73
N ARG A 585 -0.90 -12.66 29.83
CA ARG A 585 -0.51 -14.02 30.21
C ARG A 585 -1.00 -14.29 31.60
N ASP A 586 -1.84 -15.31 31.72
CA ASP A 586 -2.42 -15.70 33.00
C ASP A 586 -1.62 -16.84 33.61
N PHE A 587 -1.32 -16.72 34.88
CA PHE A 587 -0.61 -17.71 35.67
C PHE A 587 -1.38 -17.99 36.96
N SER A 588 -1.30 -19.20 37.40
CA SER A 588 -1.89 -19.58 38.68
C SER A 588 -0.98 -20.50 39.46
N VAL A 589 -1.08 -20.45 40.75
CA VAL A 589 -0.52 -21.45 41.65
C VAL A 589 -1.64 -21.95 42.53
N SER A 590 -1.73 -23.25 42.65
CA SER A 590 -2.73 -23.92 43.49
C SER A 590 -2.05 -24.86 44.46
N CYS A 591 -2.44 -24.77 45.70
CA CYS A 591 -1.93 -25.60 46.79
C CYS A 591 -3.08 -26.28 47.52
N ILE A 592 -2.85 -27.47 47.95
CA ILE A 592 -3.79 -28.26 48.70
C ILE A 592 -3.38 -28.26 50.17
N PHE A 593 -4.27 -27.92 51.04
CA PHE A 593 -4.01 -27.95 52.48
C PHE A 593 -5.16 -28.59 53.26
N SER A 594 -4.87 -29.05 54.47
CA SER A 594 -5.84 -29.66 55.34
C SER A 594 -6.71 -28.59 56.01
N PRO A 595 -8.02 -28.82 56.12
CA PRO A 595 -8.90 -27.90 56.88
C PRO A 595 -8.48 -27.75 58.37
N SER A 596 -7.68 -28.65 58.88
CA SER A 596 -7.08 -28.54 60.21
C SER A 596 -6.15 -27.33 60.37
N GLU A 597 -5.56 -26.84 59.31
CA GLU A 597 -4.71 -25.63 59.32
C GLU A 597 -5.54 -24.35 59.53
N LEU A 598 -6.82 -24.37 59.26
CA LEU A 598 -7.73 -23.24 59.58
C LEU A 598 -8.08 -23.11 61.07
N ILE A 599 -7.66 -24.11 61.86
CA ILE A 599 -8.05 -24.20 63.27
C ILE A 599 -6.78 -24.26 64.10
N GLN A 600 -6.68 -23.36 65.02
CA GLN A 600 -5.58 -23.36 66.00
C GLN A 600 -6.21 -23.48 67.39
N CYS A 601 -5.93 -24.61 68.05
CA CYS A 601 -6.35 -24.83 69.43
C CYS A 601 -5.10 -24.60 70.31
N LEU A 602 -5.06 -23.50 71.00
CA LEU A 602 -3.91 -23.12 71.82
C LEU A 602 -3.98 -23.80 73.21
N PRO A 603 -2.85 -24.09 73.81
CA PRO A 603 -2.82 -24.76 75.11
C PRO A 603 -3.52 -23.99 76.25
N ASN A 604 -3.68 -22.67 76.16
CA ASN A 604 -4.38 -21.82 77.10
C ASN A 604 -5.89 -21.85 76.94
N GLY A 605 -6.40 -22.71 76.10
CA GLY A 605 -7.88 -22.82 75.84
C GLY A 605 -8.37 -21.78 74.84
N THR A 606 -7.53 -21.02 74.22
CA THR A 606 -7.95 -20.10 73.11
C THR A 606 -8.04 -20.88 71.80
N VAL A 607 -9.18 -20.73 71.13
CA VAL A 607 -9.41 -21.29 69.76
C VAL A 607 -9.41 -20.13 68.78
N ILE A 608 -8.59 -20.30 67.74
CA ILE A 608 -8.65 -19.43 66.57
C ILE A 608 -9.09 -20.26 65.37
N ILE A 609 -10.23 -19.93 64.82
CA ILE A 609 -10.74 -20.59 63.62
C ILE A 609 -10.97 -19.56 62.52
N THR A 610 -10.50 -19.87 61.30
CA THR A 610 -10.74 -19.07 60.12
C THR A 610 -11.71 -19.82 59.17
N ALA A 611 -12.90 -19.32 59.06
CA ALA A 611 -13.86 -19.76 58.09
C ALA A 611 -13.53 -19.13 56.72
N ILE A 612 -13.60 -19.88 55.64
CA ILE A 612 -13.27 -19.42 54.26
C ILE A 612 -14.51 -19.54 53.40
N LYS A 613 -14.71 -18.58 52.48
CA LYS A 613 -15.72 -18.64 51.42
C LYS A 613 -15.18 -19.46 50.28
N LEU A 614 -15.84 -20.57 49.95
CA LEU A 614 -15.50 -21.42 48.81
C LEU A 614 -16.07 -20.80 47.52
N VAL A 615 -15.39 -21.04 46.38
CA VAL A 615 -15.89 -20.66 45.05
C VAL A 615 -17.23 -21.37 44.80
N GLY A 616 -18.25 -20.64 44.36
CA GLY A 616 -19.63 -21.12 44.21
C GLY A 616 -20.51 -20.85 45.43
N GLY A 617 -19.98 -20.26 46.51
CA GLY A 617 -20.74 -19.75 47.65
C GLY A 617 -21.11 -18.26 47.54
N GLU A 618 -21.68 -17.84 46.43
CA GLU A 618 -21.90 -16.40 46.13
C GLU A 618 -22.76 -15.67 47.14
N ASP A 619 -23.69 -16.36 47.78
CA ASP A 619 -24.59 -15.76 48.78
C ASP A 619 -24.02 -15.72 50.19
N LEU A 620 -22.78 -16.14 50.40
CA LEU A 620 -22.16 -16.19 51.71
C LEU A 620 -21.53 -14.82 52.08
N ASP A 621 -22.13 -14.09 52.98
CA ASP A 621 -21.56 -12.93 53.61
C ASP A 621 -20.74 -13.37 54.83
N THR A 622 -19.41 -13.23 54.74
CA THR A 622 -18.49 -13.62 55.81
C THR A 622 -18.70 -12.84 57.14
N ALA A 623 -19.27 -11.64 57.06
CA ALA A 623 -19.58 -10.81 58.22
C ALA A 623 -20.76 -11.33 59.03
N LEU A 624 -21.64 -12.11 58.44
CA LEU A 624 -22.84 -12.70 59.03
C LEU A 624 -22.60 -14.12 59.58
N LEU A 625 -21.39 -14.62 59.47
CA LEU A 625 -21.02 -15.89 60.10
C LEU A 625 -21.05 -15.77 61.62
N VAL A 626 -21.54 -16.82 62.29
CA VAL A 626 -21.63 -16.89 63.72
C VAL A 626 -21.19 -18.26 64.22
N LEU A 627 -20.85 -18.38 65.48
CA LEU A 627 -20.64 -19.68 66.14
C LEU A 627 -21.98 -20.28 66.60
N ARG A 628 -21.94 -21.45 67.19
CA ARG A 628 -23.14 -22.11 67.76
C ARG A 628 -23.92 -21.17 68.68
N ASP A 629 -23.25 -20.33 69.47
CA ASP A 629 -23.85 -19.15 70.07
C ASP A 629 -23.89 -18.01 69.06
N ARG A 630 -25.09 -17.60 68.68
CA ARG A 630 -25.35 -16.59 67.63
C ARG A 630 -24.83 -15.20 68.02
N GLN A 631 -24.49 -14.96 69.28
CA GLN A 631 -23.90 -13.68 69.74
C GLN A 631 -22.38 -13.61 69.43
N CYS A 632 -21.70 -14.74 69.24
CA CYS A 632 -20.30 -14.80 68.95
C CYS A 632 -20.04 -14.53 67.43
N LYS A 633 -19.59 -13.33 67.14
CA LYS A 633 -19.25 -12.84 65.80
C LYS A 633 -17.75 -12.97 65.50
N PRO A 634 -17.32 -12.95 64.23
CA PRO A 634 -15.90 -12.99 63.88
C PRO A 634 -15.14 -11.74 64.39
N SER A 635 -13.93 -11.96 64.84
CA SER A 635 -13.02 -10.90 65.32
C SER A 635 -12.32 -10.18 64.17
N LEU A 636 -12.17 -10.84 63.00
CA LEU A 636 -11.59 -10.27 61.77
C LEU A 636 -12.40 -10.82 60.61
N VAL A 637 -12.80 -9.91 59.71
CA VAL A 637 -13.62 -10.23 58.56
C VAL A 637 -12.93 -9.68 57.30
N THR A 638 -12.82 -10.49 56.24
CA THR A 638 -12.51 -10.08 54.91
C THR A 638 -13.60 -10.57 53.95
N GLU A 639 -13.56 -10.15 52.73
CA GLU A 639 -14.55 -10.61 51.72
C GLU A 639 -14.63 -12.14 51.58
N LYS A 640 -13.50 -12.82 51.83
CA LYS A 640 -13.37 -14.27 51.64
C LYS A 640 -13.12 -15.06 52.93
N THR A 641 -12.80 -14.41 54.02
CA THR A 641 -12.46 -15.07 55.27
C THR A 641 -13.11 -14.40 56.49
N ALA A 642 -13.49 -15.21 57.46
CA ALA A 642 -13.92 -14.74 58.79
C ALA A 642 -13.14 -15.47 59.89
N THR A 643 -12.41 -14.76 60.71
CA THR A 643 -11.62 -15.34 61.79
C THR A 643 -12.31 -15.12 63.14
N PHE A 644 -12.57 -16.17 63.87
CA PHE A 644 -13.06 -16.15 65.22
C PHE A 644 -11.92 -16.44 66.19
N LYS A 645 -11.89 -15.68 67.26
CA LYS A 645 -10.94 -15.90 68.37
C LYS A 645 -11.74 -15.91 69.68
N PHE A 646 -11.80 -17.06 70.36
CA PHE A 646 -12.62 -17.25 71.51
C PHE A 646 -12.00 -18.31 72.44
N ASN A 647 -12.55 -18.41 73.68
CA ASN A 647 -12.08 -19.43 74.64
C ASN A 647 -13.02 -20.69 74.54
N VAL A 648 -12.43 -21.88 74.68
CA VAL A 648 -13.16 -23.19 74.60
C VAL A 648 -14.35 -23.30 75.55
N ASN A 649 -14.43 -22.49 76.56
CA ASN A 649 -15.54 -22.48 77.49
C ASN A 649 -16.67 -21.47 77.16
N THR A 650 -16.58 -20.83 75.98
CA THR A 650 -17.49 -19.78 75.56
C THR A 650 -18.13 -20.14 74.20
N CYS A 651 -18.98 -19.27 73.68
CA CYS A 651 -19.54 -19.34 72.32
C CYS A 651 -20.30 -20.64 71.99
N GLY A 652 -20.99 -21.21 73.00
CA GLY A 652 -21.83 -22.38 72.81
C GLY A 652 -21.04 -23.70 72.55
N THR A 653 -19.78 -23.76 72.91
CA THR A 653 -18.93 -24.94 72.74
C THR A 653 -19.40 -26.08 73.64
N SER A 654 -19.63 -27.26 73.07
CA SER A 654 -19.96 -28.47 73.88
C SER A 654 -18.68 -29.28 74.20
N ARG A 655 -18.73 -29.95 75.33
CA ARG A 655 -17.59 -30.77 75.81
C ARG A 655 -18.00 -32.24 75.81
N LYS A 656 -17.10 -33.07 75.30
CA LYS A 656 -17.21 -34.55 75.38
C LYS A 656 -15.95 -35.11 76.02
N PHE A 657 -16.09 -35.92 77.05
CA PHE A 657 -14.98 -36.54 77.78
C PHE A 657 -14.76 -37.94 77.26
N ASN A 658 -13.52 -38.26 77.00
CA ASN A 658 -13.03 -39.64 76.82
C ASN A 658 -11.97 -39.92 77.90
N SER A 659 -11.57 -41.17 78.08
CA SER A 659 -10.69 -41.61 79.14
C SER A 659 -9.33 -40.86 79.20
N THR A 660 -8.87 -40.29 78.09
CA THR A 660 -7.56 -39.60 77.97
C THR A 660 -7.65 -38.21 77.36
N THR A 661 -8.79 -37.78 76.86
CA THR A 661 -8.96 -36.53 76.13
C THR A 661 -10.28 -35.88 76.41
N VAL A 662 -10.31 -34.53 76.37
CA VAL A 662 -11.53 -33.72 76.34
C VAL A 662 -11.63 -33.15 74.99
N ALA A 663 -12.73 -33.44 74.25
CA ALA A 663 -13.05 -32.90 72.95
C ALA A 663 -13.99 -31.69 73.14
N TYR A 664 -13.58 -30.53 72.66
CA TYR A 664 -14.43 -29.35 72.58
C TYR A 664 -14.95 -29.23 71.14
N GLU A 665 -16.28 -29.29 70.98
CA GLU A 665 -16.93 -29.24 69.69
C GLU A 665 -17.69 -27.93 69.56
N ASN A 666 -17.45 -27.23 68.45
CA ASN A 666 -18.26 -26.07 68.05
C ASN A 666 -18.41 -26.06 66.52
N GLU A 667 -19.13 -25.10 66.02
CA GLU A 667 -19.40 -24.95 64.56
C GLU A 667 -19.54 -23.48 64.17
N VAL A 668 -19.03 -23.15 62.97
CA VAL A 668 -19.29 -21.89 62.31
C VAL A 668 -20.51 -22.05 61.43
N LEU A 669 -21.51 -21.19 61.57
CA LEU A 669 -22.79 -21.24 60.91
C LEU A 669 -23.05 -19.97 60.10
N TYR A 670 -23.70 -20.13 58.95
CA TYR A 670 -24.34 -19.04 58.23
C TYR A 670 -25.85 -19.34 58.11
N LEU A 671 -26.63 -18.45 58.67
CA LEU A 671 -28.08 -18.54 58.74
C LEU A 671 -28.71 -17.39 57.93
N ARG A 672 -29.59 -17.66 56.96
CA ARG A 672 -30.38 -16.59 56.31
C ARG A 672 -31.39 -16.01 57.36
N PRO A 673 -31.64 -14.71 57.32
CA PRO A 673 -32.70 -14.13 58.13
C PRO A 673 -34.04 -14.80 57.86
N GLY A 674 -34.68 -15.41 58.89
CA GLY A 674 -35.97 -16.08 58.81
C GLY A 674 -35.89 -17.58 58.47
N ASN A 675 -34.74 -18.20 58.39
CA ASN A 675 -34.56 -19.62 58.21
C ASN A 675 -33.55 -20.21 59.22
N ASP A 676 -33.97 -21.22 59.97
CA ASP A 676 -33.14 -21.87 60.97
C ASP A 676 -32.24 -22.99 60.48
N ILE A 677 -32.33 -23.30 59.18
CA ILE A 677 -31.46 -24.30 58.54
C ILE A 677 -30.16 -23.60 58.05
N PRO A 678 -28.99 -24.02 58.55
CA PRO A 678 -27.74 -23.38 58.13
C PRO A 678 -27.42 -23.74 56.66
N ILE A 679 -27.08 -22.73 55.88
CA ILE A 679 -26.62 -22.88 54.50
C ILE A 679 -25.12 -23.25 54.45
N TYR A 680 -24.38 -22.74 55.42
CA TYR A 680 -22.97 -23.05 55.65
C TYR A 680 -22.83 -23.55 57.10
N GLN A 681 -22.09 -24.68 57.23
CA GLN A 681 -21.78 -25.27 58.51
C GLN A 681 -20.38 -25.84 58.44
N LEU A 682 -19.48 -25.32 59.30
CA LEU A 682 -18.14 -25.83 59.48
C LEU A 682 -18.02 -26.33 60.93
N LYS A 683 -18.08 -27.64 61.13
CA LYS A 683 -17.87 -28.25 62.43
C LYS A 683 -16.41 -28.46 62.72
N PHE A 684 -15.98 -28.20 63.94
CA PHE A 684 -14.59 -28.39 64.36
C PHE A 684 -14.54 -28.93 65.80
N LEU A 685 -13.41 -29.55 66.05
CA LEU A 685 -13.13 -30.18 67.33
C LEU A 685 -11.73 -29.79 67.78
N CYS A 686 -11.60 -29.31 69.01
CA CYS A 686 -10.37 -29.15 69.71
C CYS A 686 -10.18 -30.25 70.76
N PHE A 687 -9.14 -31.06 70.58
CA PHE A 687 -8.80 -32.07 71.57
C PHE A 687 -7.71 -31.56 72.46
N TYR A 688 -8.03 -31.54 73.77
CA TYR A 688 -7.01 -31.28 74.79
C TYR A 688 -6.84 -32.65 75.47
N ALA A 689 -5.66 -33.22 75.37
CA ALA A 689 -5.27 -34.33 76.19
C ALA A 689 -5.42 -33.84 77.61
N VAL A 690 -5.86 -34.73 78.44
CA VAL A 690 -5.43 -34.56 79.86
C VAL A 690 -3.93 -34.53 79.83
N GLU A 691 -3.32 -34.89 78.68
CA GLU A 691 -1.92 -34.69 78.26
C GLU A 691 -1.76 -34.47 76.74
N GLN A 692 -2.24 -33.30 76.18
CA GLN A 692 -2.01 -32.70 74.88
C GLN A 692 -2.39 -33.44 73.55
N THR A 693 -3.32 -32.94 72.71
CA THR A 693 -3.33 -32.77 71.22
C THR A 693 -4.74 -32.45 70.60
N ALA A 694 -4.90 -31.87 69.43
CA ALA A 694 -6.13 -31.42 68.81
C ALA A 694 -6.31 -31.86 67.30
N ASP A 695 -7.57 -32.22 66.89
CA ASP A 695 -7.96 -32.58 65.49
C ASP A 695 -9.25 -31.92 64.99
N ALA A 696 -9.41 -31.73 63.65
CA ALA A 696 -10.50 -31.00 63.04
C ALA A 696 -11.09 -31.68 61.76
N ARG A 697 -12.41 -31.54 61.50
CA ARG A 697 -13.10 -32.07 60.35
C ARG A 697 -14.00 -31.03 59.65
N TYR A 698 -14.10 -31.16 58.31
CA TYR A 698 -14.84 -30.25 57.41
C TYR A 698 -15.86 -31.01 56.51
N GLU A 699 -17.05 -30.45 56.29
CA GLU A 699 -18.06 -30.91 55.31
C GLU A 699 -18.64 -29.78 54.48
N SER A 700 -18.64 -29.89 53.15
CA SER A 700 -19.15 -28.94 52.19
C SER A 700 -20.33 -29.51 51.37
N LYS A 701 -21.34 -28.72 51.03
CA LYS A 701 -22.38 -29.04 50.08
C LYS A 701 -22.25 -28.24 48.81
N LYS A 702 -22.38 -28.91 47.64
CA LYS A 702 -22.38 -28.31 46.32
C LYS A 702 -23.80 -27.91 45.83
N ASN A 703 -23.94 -26.81 45.15
CA ASN A 703 -25.10 -26.40 44.41
C ASN A 703 -24.96 -26.67 42.89
N PRO A 704 -26.04 -26.88 42.14
CA PRO A 704 -26.02 -27.35 40.74
C PRO A 704 -25.75 -26.23 39.71
N PRO A 705 -25.45 -26.61 38.45
CA PRO A 705 -24.94 -25.71 37.41
C PRO A 705 -26.03 -24.89 36.70
N PRO A 706 -25.65 -23.81 35.96
CA PRO A 706 -26.59 -22.87 35.38
C PRO A 706 -27.23 -23.35 34.06
N THR A 707 -28.30 -22.69 33.73
CA THR A 707 -29.40 -23.00 32.81
C THR A 707 -29.09 -22.70 31.35
N GLU A 708 -29.81 -23.39 30.47
CA GLU A 708 -30.00 -23.42 29.02
C GLU A 708 -30.16 -22.08 28.27
N SER A 709 -29.71 -20.96 28.79
CA SER A 709 -29.80 -19.66 28.10
C SER A 709 -28.42 -19.17 27.65
N TYR A 710 -28.25 -18.87 26.37
CA TYR A 710 -27.05 -18.21 25.79
C TYR A 710 -26.73 -16.82 26.38
N SER A 711 -27.13 -16.59 27.66
CA SER A 711 -26.91 -15.33 28.36
C SER A 711 -25.48 -15.15 28.84
N GLU A 712 -24.78 -16.23 29.14
CA GLU A 712 -23.43 -16.24 29.64
C GLU A 712 -22.61 -17.33 28.95
N PRO A 713 -21.43 -17.00 28.34
CA PRO A 713 -20.53 -18.00 27.76
C PRO A 713 -19.88 -18.83 28.88
N TYR A 714 -19.41 -20.04 28.55
CA TYR A 714 -18.53 -20.79 29.42
C TYR A 714 -17.25 -19.98 29.67
N GLN A 715 -16.86 -19.88 30.93
CA GLN A 715 -15.63 -19.16 31.31
C GLN A 715 -14.41 -20.02 31.01
N GLU A 716 -13.23 -19.41 30.76
CA GLU A 716 -11.99 -20.18 30.52
C GLU A 716 -11.65 -21.17 31.64
N SER A 717 -12.05 -20.85 32.87
CA SER A 717 -11.93 -21.73 34.05
C SER A 717 -12.84 -22.97 34.03
N GLU A 718 -13.86 -22.98 33.18
CA GLU A 718 -14.82 -24.09 33.03
C GLU A 718 -14.40 -25.08 31.92
N TYR A 719 -13.34 -24.74 31.15
CA TYR A 719 -12.77 -25.67 30.19
C TYR A 719 -11.76 -26.63 30.80
N PRO A 720 -11.75 -27.90 30.39
CA PRO A 720 -12.70 -28.55 29.47
C PRO A 720 -14.09 -28.66 30.08
N VAL A 721 -15.13 -28.31 29.30
CA VAL A 721 -16.50 -28.46 29.71
C VAL A 721 -16.86 -29.94 29.79
N ILE A 722 -17.17 -30.44 30.97
CA ILE A 722 -17.51 -31.86 31.17
C ILE A 722 -19.01 -32.04 31.00
N LYS A 723 -19.40 -32.85 30.04
CA LYS A 723 -20.79 -33.24 29.76
C LYS A 723 -20.92 -34.74 29.67
N TYR A 724 -22.04 -35.26 30.10
CA TYR A 724 -22.36 -36.66 29.93
C TYR A 724 -22.96 -36.95 28.57
N LEU A 725 -22.87 -38.19 28.11
CA LEU A 725 -23.45 -38.62 26.84
C LEU A 725 -24.94 -38.23 26.77
N ARG A 726 -25.31 -37.64 25.62
CA ARG A 726 -26.66 -37.11 25.31
C ARG A 726 -27.04 -35.78 26.00
N GLU A 727 -26.20 -35.23 26.85
CA GLU A 727 -26.36 -33.83 27.31
C GLU A 727 -26.12 -32.83 26.18
N ALA A 728 -26.82 -31.70 26.22
CA ALA A 728 -26.65 -30.68 25.21
C ALA A 728 -25.39 -29.85 25.47
N LEU A 729 -24.63 -29.63 24.42
CA LEU A 729 -23.57 -28.61 24.31
C LEU A 729 -24.12 -27.47 23.49
N TYR A 730 -23.96 -26.24 23.98
CA TYR A 730 -24.46 -25.02 23.36
C TYR A 730 -23.32 -24.26 22.74
N PHE A 731 -23.46 -23.90 21.45
CA PHE A 731 -22.49 -23.18 20.67
C PHE A 731 -23.10 -21.88 20.15
N GLU A 732 -22.29 -20.82 20.17
CA GLU A 732 -22.59 -19.53 19.54
C GLU A 732 -21.43 -19.15 18.63
N VAL A 733 -21.70 -18.95 17.35
CA VAL A 733 -20.73 -18.49 16.36
C VAL A 733 -21.10 -17.06 15.96
N GLU A 734 -20.16 -16.14 16.06
CA GLU A 734 -20.33 -14.72 15.76
C GLU A 734 -19.39 -14.26 14.68
N LEU A 735 -19.91 -13.55 13.68
CA LEU A 735 -19.12 -12.80 12.71
C LEU A 735 -18.62 -11.51 13.38
N LEU A 736 -17.34 -11.47 13.71
CA LEU A 736 -16.73 -10.35 14.43
C LEU A 736 -16.52 -9.12 13.56
N GLN A 737 -16.16 -9.30 12.29
CA GLN A 737 -15.92 -8.23 11.30
C GLN A 737 -16.21 -8.74 9.88
N PRO A 738 -16.68 -7.86 8.96
CA PRO A 738 -17.11 -6.47 9.18
C PRO A 738 -18.50 -6.40 9.85
N LYS A 739 -18.74 -5.36 10.67
CA LYS A 739 -20.04 -5.11 11.33
C LYS A 739 -21.00 -4.40 10.36
N ASP A 740 -21.53 -5.14 9.39
CA ASP A 740 -22.47 -4.64 8.38
C ASP A 740 -23.81 -5.40 8.51
N ALA A 741 -24.86 -4.67 8.79
CA ALA A 741 -26.22 -5.23 8.95
C ALA A 741 -26.77 -5.95 7.70
N ARG A 742 -26.11 -5.83 6.55
CA ARG A 742 -26.48 -6.51 5.29
C ARG A 742 -25.89 -7.92 5.17
N LEU A 743 -24.97 -8.28 6.05
CA LEU A 743 -24.34 -9.59 6.06
C LEU A 743 -25.14 -10.56 6.92
N ASP A 744 -25.24 -11.80 6.48
CA ASP A 744 -25.79 -12.92 7.21
C ASP A 744 -24.74 -14.02 7.33
N LEU A 745 -24.50 -14.48 8.55
CA LEU A 745 -23.61 -15.59 8.82
C LEU A 745 -24.35 -16.90 8.53
N ASN A 746 -23.82 -17.71 7.64
CA ASN A 746 -24.32 -19.06 7.39
C ASN A 746 -23.22 -20.08 7.67
N LEU A 747 -23.58 -21.12 8.39
CA LEU A 747 -22.72 -22.27 8.63
C LEU A 747 -22.95 -23.25 7.48
N ASP A 748 -21.89 -23.66 6.78
CA ASP A 748 -21.98 -24.58 5.63
C ASP A 748 -21.75 -26.03 6.05
N ASP A 749 -20.59 -26.35 6.58
CA ASP A 749 -20.27 -27.68 7.09
C ASP A 749 -19.76 -27.61 8.54
N CYS A 750 -20.17 -28.59 9.35
CA CYS A 750 -19.70 -28.74 10.71
C CYS A 750 -19.53 -30.24 11.01
N TRP A 751 -18.38 -30.59 11.53
CA TRP A 751 -18.09 -31.98 11.90
C TRP A 751 -17.30 -32.07 13.19
N ALA A 752 -17.40 -33.20 13.85
CA ALA A 752 -16.61 -33.51 15.03
C ALA A 752 -15.47 -34.47 14.66
N THR A 753 -14.36 -34.35 15.37
CA THR A 753 -13.17 -35.16 15.25
C THR A 753 -12.80 -35.73 16.62
N ASN A 754 -11.94 -36.73 16.67
CA ASN A 754 -11.45 -37.28 17.93
C ASN A 754 -10.21 -36.59 18.50
N SER A 755 -9.65 -35.60 17.79
CA SER A 755 -8.54 -34.75 18.22
C SER A 755 -8.72 -33.32 17.74
N GLN A 756 -7.88 -32.39 18.18
CA GLN A 756 -7.97 -30.96 17.80
C GLN A 756 -7.63 -30.68 16.32
N SER A 757 -7.18 -31.67 15.55
CA SER A 757 -6.93 -31.48 14.12
C SER A 757 -8.23 -31.67 13.33
N HIS A 758 -8.60 -30.71 12.49
CA HIS A 758 -9.79 -30.76 11.64
C HIS A 758 -9.79 -31.96 10.66
N ASP A 759 -8.61 -32.50 10.30
CA ASP A 759 -8.45 -33.64 9.40
C ASP A 759 -8.35 -34.98 10.12
N SER A 760 -8.43 -35.00 11.47
CA SER A 760 -8.30 -36.24 12.21
C SER A 760 -9.48 -37.18 11.99
N LEU A 761 -9.23 -38.47 11.95
CA LEU A 761 -10.24 -39.53 11.84
C LEU A 761 -10.38 -40.28 13.17
N PRO A 762 -11.59 -40.73 13.53
CA PRO A 762 -12.85 -40.64 12.78
C PRO A 762 -13.47 -39.25 12.81
N GLN A 763 -14.28 -38.95 11.77
CA GLN A 763 -15.04 -37.73 11.66
C GLN A 763 -16.53 -38.03 11.65
N TRP A 764 -17.35 -37.17 12.28
CA TRP A 764 -18.78 -37.23 12.23
C TRP A 764 -19.39 -35.89 11.83
N HIS A 765 -19.99 -35.84 10.66
CA HIS A 765 -20.64 -34.63 10.17
C HIS A 765 -21.91 -34.34 10.95
N ILE A 766 -21.99 -33.14 11.52
CA ILE A 766 -23.10 -32.62 12.29
C ILE A 766 -24.01 -31.77 11.39
N LEU A 767 -23.39 -30.96 10.54
CA LEU A 767 -24.01 -30.12 9.52
C LEU A 767 -23.38 -30.41 8.17
N VAL A 768 -24.15 -30.45 7.11
CA VAL A 768 -23.70 -30.71 5.74
C VAL A 768 -24.40 -29.75 4.80
N HIS A 769 -23.66 -28.90 4.09
CA HIS A 769 -24.19 -27.89 3.18
C HIS A 769 -25.30 -27.03 3.78
N GLY A 770 -25.08 -26.56 4.98
CA GLY A 770 -26.03 -25.73 5.72
C GLY A 770 -27.25 -26.46 6.29
N CYS A 771 -27.34 -27.78 6.15
CA CYS A 771 -28.43 -28.59 6.61
C CYS A 771 -28.01 -29.58 7.70
N GLU A 772 -28.89 -29.86 8.64
CA GLU A 772 -28.67 -30.89 9.69
C GLU A 772 -28.40 -32.26 9.06
N ASN A 773 -27.45 -32.99 9.61
CA ASN A 773 -27.13 -34.34 9.12
C ASN A 773 -28.29 -35.31 9.38
N ASN A 774 -28.97 -35.73 8.32
CA ASN A 774 -30.12 -36.66 8.41
C ASN A 774 -29.75 -38.08 8.89
N LYS A 775 -28.44 -38.40 8.93
CA LYS A 775 -27.94 -39.69 9.43
C LYS A 775 -27.73 -39.67 10.95
N ASP A 776 -27.77 -38.51 11.57
CA ASP A 776 -27.62 -38.35 13.01
C ASP A 776 -28.96 -38.50 13.72
N SER A 777 -28.98 -39.43 14.68
CA SER A 777 -30.19 -39.67 15.51
C SER A 777 -30.45 -38.54 16.51
N TYR A 778 -29.41 -37.77 16.83
CA TYR A 778 -29.47 -36.64 17.76
C TYR A 778 -29.08 -35.36 17.02
N ARG A 779 -29.93 -34.96 16.07
CA ARG A 779 -29.69 -33.83 15.18
C ARG A 779 -29.34 -32.57 15.96
N MET A 780 -28.47 -31.77 15.36
CA MET A 780 -28.19 -30.43 15.80
C MET A 780 -29.50 -29.60 15.77
N VAL A 781 -29.71 -28.75 16.75
CA VAL A 781 -30.87 -27.85 16.79
C VAL A 781 -30.42 -26.42 16.76
N PHE A 782 -30.88 -25.65 15.77
CA PHE A 782 -30.65 -24.22 15.70
C PHE A 782 -31.60 -23.43 16.62
N HIS A 783 -31.05 -22.48 17.36
CA HIS A 783 -31.80 -21.57 18.19
C HIS A 783 -31.92 -20.18 17.57
N LYS A 784 -33.11 -19.61 17.64
CA LYS A 784 -33.36 -18.28 17.11
C LYS A 784 -32.61 -17.21 17.92
N VAL A 785 -31.84 -16.36 17.20
CA VAL A 785 -31.15 -15.22 17.80
C VAL A 785 -32.04 -13.99 17.71
N ASN A 786 -32.32 -13.34 18.85
CA ASN A 786 -33.09 -12.12 18.91
C ASN A 786 -32.17 -10.92 19.23
N TYR A 787 -32.56 -9.70 18.80
CA TYR A 787 -31.89 -8.48 19.16
C TYR A 787 -31.83 -8.27 20.68
N SER A 788 -30.68 -7.91 21.20
CA SER A 788 -30.52 -7.60 22.64
C SER A 788 -29.38 -6.56 22.81
N LEU A 789 -29.15 -6.10 24.03
CA LEU A 789 -28.03 -5.22 24.33
C LEU A 789 -26.65 -5.81 23.96
N ARG A 790 -26.53 -7.14 24.09
CA ARG A 790 -25.33 -7.90 23.69
C ARG A 790 -25.29 -8.16 22.18
N VAL A 791 -26.42 -8.48 21.59
CA VAL A 791 -26.55 -8.89 20.18
C VAL A 791 -27.16 -7.76 19.37
N LYS A 792 -26.32 -6.93 18.76
CA LYS A 792 -26.75 -5.80 17.90
C LYS A 792 -27.11 -6.24 16.49
N PHE A 793 -26.49 -7.29 15.99
CA PHE A 793 -26.71 -7.84 14.66
C PHE A 793 -27.08 -9.33 14.78
N PRO A 794 -28.37 -9.68 14.96
CA PRO A 794 -28.80 -11.08 15.12
C PRO A 794 -28.40 -11.97 13.94
N GLN A 795 -28.33 -11.44 12.74
CA GLN A 795 -27.92 -12.15 11.53
C GLN A 795 -26.42 -12.51 11.51
N HIS A 796 -25.59 -11.84 12.32
CA HIS A 796 -24.18 -12.17 12.48
C HIS A 796 -23.93 -13.30 13.46
N LEU A 797 -24.96 -13.82 14.12
CA LEU A 797 -24.83 -14.89 15.09
C LEU A 797 -25.65 -16.10 14.67
N LYS A 798 -25.08 -17.29 14.89
CA LYS A 798 -25.78 -18.55 14.83
C LYS A 798 -25.62 -19.27 16.17
N ARG A 799 -26.75 -19.74 16.74
CA ARG A 799 -26.79 -20.50 17.98
C ARG A 799 -27.32 -21.88 17.70
N PHE A 800 -26.63 -22.87 18.21
CA PHE A 800 -27.08 -24.25 18.05
C PHE A 800 -26.66 -25.12 19.22
N GLU A 801 -27.34 -26.21 19.39
CA GLU A 801 -27.00 -27.24 20.35
C GLU A 801 -26.64 -28.53 19.65
N VAL A 802 -25.71 -29.26 20.20
CA VAL A 802 -25.31 -30.61 19.77
C VAL A 802 -25.36 -31.52 20.97
N ARG A 803 -25.92 -32.71 20.81
CA ARG A 803 -25.92 -33.71 21.87
C ARG A 803 -24.54 -34.34 21.98
N MET A 804 -24.03 -34.42 23.22
CA MET A 804 -22.73 -35.04 23.47
C MET A 804 -22.72 -36.49 23.04
N PHE A 805 -21.78 -36.88 22.20
CA PHE A 805 -21.57 -38.23 21.73
C PHE A 805 -20.08 -38.60 21.81
N THR A 806 -19.77 -39.86 21.61
CA THR A 806 -18.40 -40.36 21.59
C THR A 806 -18.20 -41.29 20.39
N PHE A 807 -17.01 -41.22 19.81
CA PHE A 807 -16.63 -42.21 18.79
C PHE A 807 -16.41 -43.57 19.39
N VAL A 808 -16.77 -44.62 18.66
CA VAL A 808 -16.57 -46.01 19.06
C VAL A 808 -15.80 -46.79 17.98
N GLN A 809 -14.93 -47.67 18.41
CA GLN A 809 -14.26 -48.61 17.53
C GLN A 809 -14.72 -50.01 17.84
N GLY A 810 -15.66 -50.50 17.03
CA GLY A 810 -16.38 -51.76 17.33
C GLY A 810 -17.29 -51.61 18.55
N THR A 811 -16.98 -52.34 19.62
CA THR A 811 -17.72 -52.27 20.90
C THR A 811 -17.01 -51.46 21.99
N SER A 812 -15.80 -50.96 21.72
CA SER A 812 -15.01 -50.19 22.68
C SER A 812 -15.08 -48.69 22.42
N LEU A 813 -15.13 -47.90 23.49
CA LEU A 813 -15.03 -46.44 23.45
C LEU A 813 -13.57 -46.04 23.20
N PHE A 814 -13.34 -44.99 22.45
CA PHE A 814 -12.02 -44.37 22.42
C PHE A 814 -11.70 -43.76 23.79
N GLN A 815 -10.59 -44.13 24.39
CA GLN A 815 -10.24 -43.77 25.77
C GLN A 815 -9.82 -42.30 25.98
N GLU A 816 -9.57 -41.52 24.93
CA GLU A 816 -9.01 -40.16 25.02
C GLU A 816 -9.96 -39.05 24.59
N GLN A 817 -11.25 -39.22 24.71
CA GLN A 817 -12.21 -38.19 24.32
C GLN A 817 -12.58 -37.28 25.50
N LEU A 818 -11.75 -36.38 25.84
CA LEU A 818 -11.99 -35.47 26.97
C LEU A 818 -12.18 -34.01 26.58
N GLU A 819 -11.93 -33.64 25.33
CA GLU A 819 -11.98 -32.22 24.92
C GLU A 819 -12.74 -32.04 23.60
N ALA A 820 -13.81 -31.24 23.61
CA ALA A 820 -14.43 -30.69 22.39
C ALA A 820 -14.01 -29.25 22.21
N SER A 821 -13.34 -28.94 21.11
CA SER A 821 -13.05 -27.59 20.69
C SER A 821 -13.70 -27.28 19.35
N VAL A 822 -14.21 -26.07 19.20
CA VAL A 822 -14.68 -25.55 17.91
C VAL A 822 -13.49 -24.87 17.24
N LEU A 823 -13.11 -25.38 16.07
CA LEU A 823 -12.13 -24.72 15.21
C LEU A 823 -12.89 -23.92 14.16
N GLU A 824 -12.62 -22.62 14.07
CA GLU A 824 -13.12 -21.71 13.04
C GLU A 824 -12.40 -21.89 11.70
#